data_c0c3cfbe767463f08984497e8f549a74
#
_entry.id   c0c3cfbe767463f08984497e8f549a74
#
_cell.length_a   1.000
_cell.length_b   1.000
_cell.length_c   1.000
_cell.angle_alpha   90.00
_cell.angle_beta   90.00
_cell.angle_gamma   90.00
#
_symmetry.space_group_name_H-M   'P 1'
#
loop_
_entity.id
_entity.type
_entity.pdbx_description
1 polymer ?
#
loop_
_entity_poly.entity_id
_entity_poly.type
_entity_poly.pdbx_seq_one_letter_code
_entity_poly.pdbx_strand_id
1 'polypeptide(L)'
;ILTALLFILLSVFTFTATSKHENRFFHNHIRQTFYAAFGCEAILIILTILDLSGAAELGGYSGLTAWCAGFGAVILFITAIRKKLPQKFGDILNFFLRSLTVCLIAELFVFNFNSAHLFGGNYQVMELPAENASAVNFSNGKNSGTGYSSLEFKNINMPVGTITVEARSDKKSYAEINVDMSDDSNASYRNSAASAEVIQNNRRSETIPCNFSGNVHNLKFSFTAEEGETVTISRIVLNLPIFLDFSALRFLIMLTACMAVYMMTASPVFKKPFGENRVVNKICAYALTGVFILAALFLTNVYRYSDSNHSLKKDFSQESGNQMAQELVDAFEAGQVSLLREAEQPLLELENPYDWSQRLESGVDYAWDHLLYEGKYYSYYGIAPVVTLFLPYHLITDHYFPSVWAVWLYGAVGILFLSKFYLAFISKFFPKIRSSLALAGLFMLQLVTGVWFCFSNPNFYEIAQTSGFACVAAGAFFLISSNVIGDGKIKNWRLALSAVFLSLGVLCRPTLAVYCVASLIFIYAGFRKKRSCYTKSKSMIRHYLPYFLCALLPFAVIGGAQMIYNYARFGSVFDFGIQYSLTINDFTAAQYHTHFVLIGFFNYLLAVPSFIPVFPFFDSSSVETFFPQGYYFVATASAVGLIWKALPVLSYGYGIRAYRYTENKNKRLYALMIFAVCIAAPFIIIFSIWESGYGTRYCVDFAWQILIGALAIAFIMYERCSQTLKKHLNRLMLLSAGICLVLSFGQVYNWISGGGMSLQWKAMITSFGRLFEFWR
;
A
#
# COMPACT_ATOMS: atom_id res chain seq x y z
N ILE A 1 -30.79 -9.43 -25.06
CA ILE A 1 -30.37 -9.79 -26.46
C ILE A 1 -29.97 -8.52 -27.20
N LEU A 2 -30.85 -7.46 -27.25
CA LEU A 2 -30.56 -6.23 -27.98
C LEU A 2 -29.29 -5.52 -27.48
N THR A 3 -29.11 -5.46 -26.16
CA THR A 3 -27.91 -4.90 -25.52
C THR A 3 -26.64 -5.68 -25.90
N ALA A 4 -26.70 -7.02 -25.85
CA ALA A 4 -25.58 -7.86 -26.28
C ALA A 4 -25.25 -7.68 -27.79
N LEU A 5 -26.28 -7.59 -28.62
CA LEU A 5 -26.11 -7.33 -30.05
C LEU A 5 -25.47 -5.96 -30.32
N LEU A 6 -25.94 -4.91 -29.64
CA LEU A 6 -25.32 -3.57 -29.70
C LEU A 6 -23.85 -3.61 -29.33
N PHE A 7 -23.50 -4.29 -28.22
CA PHE A 7 -22.12 -4.40 -27.78
C PHE A 7 -21.24 -5.11 -28.80
N ILE A 8 -21.70 -6.19 -29.37
CA ILE A 8 -20.98 -6.90 -30.47
C ILE A 8 -20.77 -5.95 -31.65
N LEU A 9 -21.82 -5.27 -32.06
CA LEU A 9 -21.76 -4.32 -33.19
C LEU A 9 -20.85 -3.13 -32.90
N LEU A 10 -20.95 -2.52 -31.71
CA LEU A 10 -20.07 -1.41 -31.28
C LEU A 10 -18.62 -1.86 -31.16
N SER A 11 -18.37 -3.07 -30.63
CA SER A 11 -17.03 -3.63 -30.53
C SER A 11 -16.41 -3.85 -31.90
N VAL A 12 -17.12 -4.53 -32.79
CA VAL A 12 -16.68 -4.76 -34.17
C VAL A 12 -16.45 -3.43 -34.90
N PHE A 13 -17.37 -2.48 -34.75
CA PHE A 13 -17.23 -1.15 -35.34
C PHE A 13 -16.03 -0.38 -34.80
N THR A 14 -15.85 -0.36 -33.46
CA THR A 14 -14.74 0.36 -32.84
C THR A 14 -13.38 -0.23 -33.23
N PHE A 15 -13.24 -1.54 -33.22
CA PHE A 15 -11.99 -2.20 -33.62
C PHE A 15 -11.69 -2.03 -35.12
N THR A 16 -12.69 -2.11 -35.96
CA THR A 16 -12.50 -1.92 -37.41
C THR A 16 -12.23 -0.45 -37.76
N ALA A 17 -12.99 0.47 -37.16
CA ALA A 17 -12.83 1.91 -37.42
C ALA A 17 -11.48 2.44 -36.89
N THR A 18 -10.87 1.80 -35.87
CA THR A 18 -9.60 2.22 -35.27
C THR A 18 -8.39 1.42 -35.77
N SER A 19 -8.57 0.38 -36.61
CA SER A 19 -7.47 -0.42 -37.16
C SER A 19 -6.62 0.41 -38.14
N LYS A 20 -5.28 0.27 -38.01
CA LYS A 20 -4.32 0.84 -38.97
C LYS A 20 -4.10 -0.04 -40.19
N HIS A 21 -4.52 -1.30 -40.14
CA HIS A 21 -4.45 -2.22 -41.29
C HIS A 21 -5.77 -2.17 -42.05
N GLU A 22 -5.68 -1.77 -43.31
CA GLU A 22 -6.80 -1.85 -44.28
C GLU A 22 -7.10 -3.32 -44.57
N ASN A 23 -7.90 -3.95 -43.72
CA ASN A 23 -8.46 -5.24 -44.02
C ASN A 23 -9.69 -4.99 -44.93
N ARG A 24 -9.56 -5.24 -46.26
CA ARG A 24 -10.57 -4.91 -47.28
C ARG A 24 -11.97 -5.43 -46.93
N PHE A 25 -12.08 -6.59 -46.29
CA PHE A 25 -13.35 -7.16 -45.88
C PHE A 25 -14.10 -6.27 -44.86
N PHE A 26 -13.42 -5.80 -43.84
CA PHE A 26 -14.06 -4.95 -42.85
C PHE A 26 -14.29 -3.51 -43.31
N HIS A 27 -13.47 -3.00 -44.22
CA HIS A 27 -13.63 -1.65 -44.76
C HIS A 27 -14.90 -1.50 -45.60
N ASN A 28 -15.26 -2.52 -46.38
CA ASN A 28 -16.48 -2.52 -47.20
C ASN A 28 -17.77 -2.59 -46.37
N HIS A 29 -17.73 -3.19 -45.17
CA HIS A 29 -18.91 -3.35 -44.30
C HIS A 29 -18.98 -2.34 -43.15
N ILE A 30 -18.01 -1.43 -42.99
CA ILE A 30 -17.95 -0.48 -41.88
C ILE A 30 -19.16 0.45 -41.80
N ARG A 31 -19.71 0.85 -42.98
CA ARG A 31 -20.91 1.67 -43.05
C ARG A 31 -22.15 0.89 -42.60
N GLN A 32 -22.28 -0.34 -43.03
CA GLN A 32 -23.41 -1.20 -42.68
C GLN A 32 -23.39 -1.50 -41.17
N THR A 33 -22.21 -1.83 -40.61
CA THR A 33 -22.04 -2.04 -39.16
C THR A 33 -22.34 -0.77 -38.35
N PHE A 34 -21.97 0.41 -38.91
CA PHE A 34 -22.31 1.70 -38.26
C PHE A 34 -23.82 1.94 -38.25
N TYR A 35 -24.51 1.75 -39.36
CA TYR A 35 -25.97 1.94 -39.42
C TYR A 35 -26.72 0.91 -38.58
N ALA A 36 -26.23 -0.33 -38.49
CA ALA A 36 -26.82 -1.34 -37.64
C ALA A 36 -26.61 -0.99 -36.12
N ALA A 37 -25.42 -0.55 -35.73
CA ALA A 37 -25.14 -0.09 -34.38
C ALA A 37 -25.98 1.15 -34.01
N PHE A 38 -26.11 2.10 -34.93
CA PHE A 38 -26.93 3.29 -34.77
C PHE A 38 -28.42 2.95 -34.60
N GLY A 39 -28.92 2.02 -35.40
CA GLY A 39 -30.31 1.54 -35.30
C GLY A 39 -30.58 0.86 -33.95
N CYS A 40 -29.70 -0.03 -33.51
CA CYS A 40 -29.82 -0.65 -32.18
C CYS A 40 -29.75 0.37 -31.05
N GLU A 41 -28.87 1.37 -31.16
CA GLU A 41 -28.73 2.44 -30.19
C GLU A 41 -29.99 3.30 -30.12
N ALA A 42 -30.57 3.69 -31.25
CA ALA A 42 -31.80 4.43 -31.27
C ALA A 42 -32.96 3.68 -30.58
N ILE A 43 -33.05 2.37 -30.80
CA ILE A 43 -34.06 1.53 -30.13
C ILE A 43 -33.82 1.49 -28.62
N LEU A 44 -32.56 1.36 -28.15
CA LEU A 44 -32.26 1.35 -26.74
C LEU A 44 -32.54 2.70 -26.04
N ILE A 45 -32.25 3.80 -26.74
CA ILE A 45 -32.62 5.15 -26.24
C ILE A 45 -34.13 5.29 -26.12
N ILE A 46 -34.89 4.85 -27.12
CA ILE A 46 -36.35 4.85 -27.06
C ILE A 46 -36.88 3.99 -25.91
N LEU A 47 -36.36 2.78 -25.75
CA LEU A 47 -36.75 1.90 -24.64
C LEU A 47 -36.43 2.52 -23.28
N THR A 48 -35.30 3.15 -23.15
CA THR A 48 -34.90 3.86 -21.91
C THR A 48 -35.83 5.02 -21.62
N ILE A 49 -36.21 5.79 -22.64
CA ILE A 49 -37.17 6.90 -22.49
C ILE A 49 -38.56 6.41 -22.11
N LEU A 50 -39.03 5.32 -22.72
CA LEU A 50 -40.31 4.71 -22.40
C LEU A 50 -40.35 4.18 -20.95
N ASP A 51 -39.27 3.56 -20.51
CA ASP A 51 -39.14 3.09 -19.13
C ASP A 51 -39.12 4.26 -18.13
N LEU A 52 -38.35 5.30 -18.42
CA LEU A 52 -38.31 6.51 -17.58
C LEU A 52 -39.66 7.29 -17.56
N SER A 53 -40.45 7.19 -18.61
CA SER A 53 -41.77 7.83 -18.68
C SER A 53 -42.90 6.97 -18.08
N GLY A 54 -42.60 5.75 -17.66
CA GLY A 54 -43.58 4.78 -17.18
C GLY A 54 -44.47 4.17 -18.26
N ALA A 55 -44.16 4.44 -19.55
CA ALA A 55 -44.92 3.85 -20.70
C ALA A 55 -44.53 2.41 -21.02
N ALA A 56 -43.37 1.95 -20.51
CA ALA A 56 -42.92 0.55 -20.53
C ALA A 56 -42.16 0.24 -19.28
N GLU A 57 -42.34 -0.96 -18.71
CA GLU A 57 -41.59 -1.43 -17.56
C GLU A 57 -40.50 -2.41 -18.03
N LEU A 58 -39.23 -2.00 -17.96
CA LEU A 58 -38.07 -2.86 -18.21
C LEU A 58 -37.62 -3.63 -16.96
N GLY A 59 -38.26 -3.35 -15.83
CA GLY A 59 -37.97 -3.99 -14.55
C GLY A 59 -36.48 -3.83 -14.17
N GLY A 60 -35.86 -4.89 -13.72
CA GLY A 60 -34.44 -4.86 -13.31
C GLY A 60 -33.42 -4.62 -14.43
N TYR A 61 -33.86 -4.52 -15.71
CA TYR A 61 -32.97 -4.21 -16.83
C TYR A 61 -32.91 -2.70 -17.17
N SER A 62 -33.70 -1.86 -16.53
CA SER A 62 -33.76 -0.41 -16.80
C SER A 62 -32.39 0.26 -16.64
N GLY A 63 -31.69 0.00 -15.55
CA GLY A 63 -30.35 0.51 -15.34
C GLY A 63 -29.34 0.09 -16.40
N LEU A 64 -29.34 -1.19 -16.78
CA LEU A 64 -28.46 -1.72 -17.82
C LEU A 64 -28.72 -1.09 -19.17
N THR A 65 -30.00 -0.96 -19.58
CA THR A 65 -30.34 -0.34 -20.85
C THR A 65 -29.93 1.13 -20.91
N ALA A 66 -30.13 1.88 -19.83
CA ALA A 66 -29.71 3.28 -19.72
C ALA A 66 -28.19 3.43 -19.82
N TRP A 67 -27.41 2.58 -19.14
CA TRP A 67 -25.97 2.58 -19.24
C TRP A 67 -25.48 2.23 -20.65
N CYS A 68 -26.06 1.20 -21.27
CA CYS A 68 -25.70 0.79 -22.64
C CYS A 68 -26.04 1.89 -23.65
N ALA A 69 -27.20 2.54 -23.53
CA ALA A 69 -27.59 3.66 -24.37
C ALA A 69 -26.62 4.85 -24.20
N GLY A 70 -26.26 5.19 -22.95
CA GLY A 70 -25.32 6.28 -22.69
C GLY A 70 -23.93 6.03 -23.29
N PHE A 71 -23.36 4.85 -23.05
CA PHE A 71 -22.03 4.51 -23.59
C PHE A 71 -22.04 4.32 -25.11
N GLY A 72 -23.08 3.72 -25.66
CA GLY A 72 -23.23 3.58 -27.12
C GLY A 72 -23.27 4.94 -27.79
N ALA A 73 -24.08 5.88 -27.29
CA ALA A 73 -24.13 7.24 -27.79
C ALA A 73 -22.78 7.95 -27.74
N VAL A 74 -22.05 7.82 -26.64
CA VAL A 74 -20.69 8.38 -26.47
C VAL A 74 -19.73 7.78 -27.52
N ILE A 75 -19.72 6.46 -27.69
CA ILE A 75 -18.86 5.78 -28.68
C ILE A 75 -19.16 6.26 -30.10
N LEU A 76 -20.44 6.33 -30.48
CA LEU A 76 -20.85 6.77 -31.81
C LEU A 76 -20.51 8.25 -32.03
N PHE A 77 -20.79 9.12 -31.06
CA PHE A 77 -20.47 10.54 -31.09
C PHE A 77 -18.95 10.80 -31.26
N ILE A 78 -18.15 10.17 -30.44
CA ILE A 78 -16.68 10.28 -30.50
C ILE A 78 -16.17 9.78 -31.86
N THR A 79 -16.71 8.68 -32.36
CA THR A 79 -16.30 8.12 -33.67
C THR A 79 -16.64 9.06 -34.80
N ALA A 80 -17.77 9.78 -34.73
CA ALA A 80 -18.17 10.77 -35.71
C ALA A 80 -17.26 12.02 -35.73
N ILE A 81 -16.91 12.54 -34.54
CA ILE A 81 -16.05 13.73 -34.41
C ILE A 81 -14.58 13.43 -34.70
N ARG A 82 -14.12 12.21 -34.48
CA ARG A 82 -12.71 11.79 -34.60
C ARG A 82 -12.08 12.20 -35.94
N LYS A 83 -12.85 12.09 -37.07
CA LYS A 83 -12.36 12.43 -38.41
C LYS A 83 -12.07 13.93 -38.59
N LYS A 84 -12.62 14.78 -37.72
CA LYS A 84 -12.44 16.24 -37.75
C LYS A 84 -11.28 16.71 -36.85
N LEU A 85 -10.70 15.84 -36.04
CA LEU A 85 -9.66 16.19 -35.07
C LEU A 85 -8.23 15.97 -35.61
N PRO A 86 -7.23 16.75 -35.16
CA PRO A 86 -5.84 16.52 -35.54
C PRO A 86 -5.40 15.08 -35.18
N GLN A 87 -4.52 14.49 -36.01
CA GLN A 87 -4.11 13.08 -35.92
C GLN A 87 -3.64 12.64 -34.51
N LYS A 88 -2.94 13.53 -33.77
CA LYS A 88 -2.49 13.25 -32.41
C LYS A 88 -3.64 13.01 -31.42
N PHE A 89 -4.70 13.81 -31.53
CA PHE A 89 -5.91 13.64 -30.73
C PHE A 89 -6.70 12.41 -31.18
N GLY A 90 -6.70 12.13 -32.47
CA GLY A 90 -7.33 10.93 -33.04
C GLY A 90 -6.73 9.64 -32.49
N ASP A 91 -5.41 9.55 -32.31
CA ASP A 91 -4.75 8.36 -31.75
C ASP A 91 -5.11 8.14 -30.25
N ILE A 92 -5.17 9.20 -29.46
CA ILE A 92 -5.61 9.13 -28.06
C ILE A 92 -7.07 8.67 -27.98
N LEU A 93 -7.91 9.26 -28.79
CA LEU A 93 -9.32 8.97 -28.82
C LEU A 93 -9.62 7.54 -29.30
N ASN A 94 -8.86 7.04 -30.27
CA ASN A 94 -8.93 5.65 -30.72
C ASN A 94 -8.59 4.68 -29.60
N PHE A 95 -7.56 5.00 -28.80
CA PHE A 95 -7.20 4.16 -27.67
C PHE A 95 -8.27 4.23 -26.57
N PHE A 96 -8.76 5.43 -26.27
CA PHE A 96 -9.85 5.62 -25.31
C PHE A 96 -11.08 4.79 -25.67
N LEU A 97 -11.52 4.84 -26.94
CA LEU A 97 -12.65 4.05 -27.41
C LEU A 97 -12.42 2.54 -27.27
N ARG A 98 -11.21 2.05 -27.61
CA ARG A 98 -10.87 0.64 -27.42
C ARG A 98 -10.88 0.25 -25.94
N SER A 99 -10.28 1.08 -25.10
CA SER A 99 -10.25 0.85 -23.65
C SER A 99 -11.66 0.84 -23.06
N LEU A 100 -12.50 1.81 -23.48
CA LEU A 100 -13.89 1.90 -23.09
C LEU A 100 -14.64 0.61 -23.46
N THR A 101 -14.49 0.14 -24.70
CA THR A 101 -15.13 -1.10 -25.17
C THR A 101 -14.65 -2.32 -24.39
N VAL A 102 -13.33 -2.45 -24.16
CA VAL A 102 -12.77 -3.58 -23.40
C VAL A 102 -13.25 -3.56 -21.95
N CYS A 103 -13.27 -2.39 -21.31
CA CYS A 103 -13.77 -2.25 -19.93
C CYS A 103 -15.27 -2.58 -19.84
N LEU A 104 -16.08 -2.19 -20.82
CA LEU A 104 -17.50 -2.54 -20.87
C LEU A 104 -17.70 -4.06 -21.05
N ILE A 105 -16.91 -4.69 -21.94
CA ILE A 105 -16.97 -6.16 -22.12
C ILE A 105 -16.57 -6.84 -20.81
N ALA A 106 -15.51 -6.39 -20.15
CA ALA A 106 -15.10 -6.96 -18.88
C ALA A 106 -16.19 -6.78 -17.80
N GLU A 107 -16.79 -5.59 -17.71
CA GLU A 107 -17.85 -5.30 -16.76
C GLU A 107 -19.09 -6.19 -16.96
N LEU A 108 -19.51 -6.39 -18.21
CA LEU A 108 -20.72 -7.15 -18.52
C LEU A 108 -20.51 -8.66 -18.46
N PHE A 109 -19.39 -9.16 -18.95
CA PHE A 109 -19.20 -10.60 -19.13
C PHE A 109 -18.28 -11.24 -18.08
N VAL A 110 -17.22 -10.55 -17.66
CA VAL A 110 -16.30 -11.10 -16.65
C VAL A 110 -16.86 -10.92 -15.25
N PHE A 111 -17.21 -9.68 -14.88
CA PHE A 111 -17.68 -9.38 -13.51
C PHE A 111 -19.14 -9.77 -13.25
N ASN A 112 -19.86 -10.17 -14.27
CA ASN A 112 -21.21 -10.75 -14.18
C ASN A 112 -21.26 -12.22 -14.63
N PHE A 113 -20.11 -12.91 -14.67
CA PHE A 113 -20.02 -14.29 -15.13
C PHE A 113 -20.94 -15.23 -14.35
N ASN A 114 -21.04 -15.04 -13.02
CA ASN A 114 -21.87 -15.83 -12.14
C ASN A 114 -23.38 -15.71 -12.44
N SER A 115 -23.80 -14.65 -13.10
CA SER A 115 -25.20 -14.48 -13.53
C SER A 115 -25.53 -15.24 -14.82
N ALA A 116 -24.52 -15.76 -15.53
CA ALA A 116 -24.70 -16.37 -16.86
C ALA A 116 -25.54 -17.66 -16.83
N HIS A 117 -25.44 -18.47 -15.77
CA HIS A 117 -26.18 -19.72 -15.62
C HIS A 117 -27.70 -19.51 -15.46
N LEU A 118 -28.10 -18.32 -15.01
CA LEU A 118 -29.53 -17.99 -14.83
C LEU A 118 -30.25 -17.70 -16.15
N PHE A 119 -29.53 -17.44 -17.24
CA PHE A 119 -30.13 -17.13 -18.54
C PHE A 119 -30.73 -18.35 -19.25
N GLY A 120 -30.45 -19.57 -18.80
CA GLY A 120 -30.88 -20.81 -19.48
C GLY A 120 -31.78 -21.73 -18.66
N GLY A 121 -32.09 -21.41 -17.41
CA GLY A 121 -32.83 -22.28 -16.49
C GLY A 121 -34.22 -21.76 -16.16
N ASN A 122 -35.22 -22.68 -16.08
CA ASN A 122 -36.53 -22.38 -15.50
C ASN A 122 -36.45 -22.41 -13.96
N TYR A 123 -35.83 -21.38 -13.38
CA TYR A 123 -35.72 -21.25 -11.93
C TYR A 123 -36.97 -20.55 -11.37
N GLN A 124 -37.71 -21.26 -10.51
CA GLN A 124 -38.84 -20.66 -9.78
C GLN A 124 -38.32 -19.88 -8.57
N VAL A 125 -38.82 -18.68 -8.36
CA VAL A 125 -38.52 -17.88 -7.18
C VAL A 125 -39.31 -18.41 -6.00
N MET A 126 -38.65 -18.70 -4.90
CA MET A 126 -39.27 -19.15 -3.64
C MET A 126 -38.72 -18.34 -2.48
N GLU A 127 -39.61 -17.72 -1.72
CA GLU A 127 -39.26 -17.08 -0.45
C GLU A 127 -39.42 -18.11 0.69
N LEU A 128 -38.35 -18.25 1.49
CA LEU A 128 -38.38 -19.14 2.64
C LEU A 128 -39.06 -18.43 3.82
N PRO A 129 -39.84 -19.15 4.67
CA PRO A 129 -40.71 -18.54 5.70
C PRO A 129 -39.92 -17.62 6.65
N ALA A 130 -40.35 -16.37 6.77
CA ALA A 130 -39.74 -15.35 7.61
C ALA A 130 -39.82 -15.67 9.12
N GLU A 131 -40.76 -16.46 9.53
CA GLU A 131 -40.97 -16.87 10.94
C GLU A 131 -39.75 -17.62 11.51
N ASN A 132 -39.04 -18.37 10.66
CA ASN A 132 -37.84 -19.11 11.03
C ASN A 132 -36.56 -18.30 10.82
N ALA A 133 -36.63 -17.07 10.29
CA ALA A 133 -35.50 -16.27 9.88
C ALA A 133 -35.39 -14.91 10.58
N SER A 134 -36.18 -14.64 11.62
CA SER A 134 -36.33 -13.27 12.15
C SER A 134 -35.18 -12.76 12.97
N ALA A 135 -34.56 -13.55 13.80
CA ALA A 135 -33.32 -13.18 14.50
C ALA A 135 -32.63 -14.41 15.09
N VAL A 136 -31.34 -14.47 15.00
CA VAL A 136 -30.51 -15.48 15.66
C VAL A 136 -29.63 -14.75 16.67
N ASN A 137 -29.86 -15.02 17.95
CA ASN A 137 -29.11 -14.41 19.04
C ASN A 137 -28.11 -15.43 19.61
N PHE A 138 -26.86 -15.08 19.64
CA PHE A 138 -25.76 -15.91 20.09
C PHE A 138 -25.28 -15.58 21.51
N SER A 139 -26.07 -14.86 22.30
CA SER A 139 -25.70 -14.36 23.63
C SER A 139 -25.54 -15.44 24.73
N ASN A 140 -25.82 -16.71 24.48
CA ASN A 140 -25.85 -17.75 25.51
C ASN A 140 -24.91 -18.95 25.28
N GLY A 141 -23.84 -18.81 24.53
CA GLY A 141 -22.84 -19.88 24.38
C GLY A 141 -22.00 -20.02 25.65
N LYS A 142 -22.30 -20.99 26.50
CA LYS A 142 -21.61 -21.20 27.79
C LYS A 142 -20.16 -21.74 27.71
N ASN A 143 -19.63 -22.06 26.53
CA ASN A 143 -18.35 -22.81 26.47
C ASN A 143 -17.46 -22.47 25.26
N SER A 144 -17.18 -21.29 24.85
CA SER A 144 -16.04 -21.06 23.93
C SER A 144 -15.99 -19.70 23.23
N GLY A 145 -16.71 -18.70 23.67
CA GLY A 145 -16.65 -17.38 23.02
C GLY A 145 -17.25 -17.30 21.60
N THR A 146 -17.74 -18.41 21.04
CA THR A 146 -18.42 -18.46 19.75
C THR A 146 -19.77 -19.19 19.87
N GLY A 147 -20.82 -18.55 19.36
CA GLY A 147 -22.16 -19.14 19.24
C GLY A 147 -22.39 -19.73 17.85
N TYR A 148 -23.18 -20.78 17.79
CA TYR A 148 -23.60 -21.42 16.55
C TYR A 148 -25.13 -21.55 16.53
N SER A 149 -25.73 -21.18 15.40
CA SER A 149 -27.16 -21.41 15.18
C SER A 149 -27.40 -21.82 13.74
N SER A 150 -28.49 -22.54 13.52
CA SER A 150 -28.87 -23.01 12.19
C SER A 150 -30.36 -22.93 11.93
N LEU A 151 -30.72 -22.67 10.68
CA LEU A 151 -32.07 -22.73 10.13
C LEU A 151 -32.11 -23.82 9.07
N GLU A 152 -33.09 -24.75 9.20
CA GLU A 152 -33.21 -25.89 8.29
C GLU A 152 -34.55 -25.83 7.54
N PHE A 153 -34.48 -25.99 6.21
CA PHE A 153 -35.64 -26.03 5.32
C PHE A 153 -35.63 -27.35 4.56
N LYS A 154 -36.73 -28.09 4.64
CA LYS A 154 -36.87 -29.43 4.04
C LYS A 154 -37.92 -29.43 2.91
N ASN A 155 -37.81 -30.42 2.02
CA ASN A 155 -38.78 -30.65 0.92
C ASN A 155 -38.86 -29.48 -0.09
N ILE A 156 -37.73 -28.84 -0.39
CA ILE A 156 -37.64 -27.76 -1.39
C ILE A 156 -37.97 -28.30 -2.77
N ASN A 157 -37.34 -29.42 -3.17
CA ASN A 157 -37.56 -30.19 -4.39
C ASN A 157 -37.60 -29.38 -5.70
N MET A 158 -36.69 -28.42 -5.84
CA MET A 158 -36.55 -27.61 -7.03
C MET A 158 -35.08 -27.26 -7.32
N PRO A 159 -34.75 -26.91 -8.58
CA PRO A 159 -33.39 -26.41 -8.87
C PRO A 159 -33.13 -25.07 -8.17
N VAL A 160 -31.96 -24.96 -7.52
CA VAL A 160 -31.53 -23.73 -6.86
C VAL A 160 -30.23 -23.25 -7.51
N GLY A 161 -30.27 -22.12 -8.20
CA GLY A 161 -29.14 -21.49 -8.83
C GLY A 161 -28.58 -20.31 -8.01
N THR A 162 -29.44 -19.69 -7.18
CA THR A 162 -29.02 -18.58 -6.30
C THR A 162 -29.78 -18.62 -4.98
N ILE A 163 -29.09 -18.20 -3.94
CA ILE A 163 -29.66 -17.97 -2.62
C ILE A 163 -29.40 -16.52 -2.25
N THR A 164 -30.45 -15.73 -2.03
CA THR A 164 -30.35 -14.37 -1.53
C THR A 164 -30.67 -14.33 -0.05
N VAL A 165 -29.73 -13.83 0.75
CA VAL A 165 -29.90 -13.71 2.21
C VAL A 165 -29.66 -12.24 2.59
N GLU A 166 -30.68 -11.61 3.16
CA GLU A 166 -30.57 -10.28 3.75
C GLU A 166 -30.32 -10.45 5.25
N ALA A 167 -29.08 -10.24 5.66
CA ALA A 167 -28.66 -10.40 7.05
C ALA A 167 -27.76 -9.25 7.49
N ARG A 168 -27.74 -8.99 8.79
CA ARG A 168 -26.85 -8.02 9.41
C ARG A 168 -26.35 -8.52 10.76
N SER A 169 -25.13 -8.17 11.11
CA SER A 169 -24.58 -8.31 12.45
C SER A 169 -24.60 -6.95 13.18
N ASP A 170 -24.77 -6.96 14.48
CA ASP A 170 -24.65 -5.77 15.34
C ASP A 170 -23.20 -5.47 15.73
N LYS A 171 -22.30 -6.46 15.66
CA LYS A 171 -20.90 -6.32 16.03
C LYS A 171 -19.93 -6.35 14.84
N LYS A 172 -20.29 -7.04 13.75
CA LYS A 172 -19.45 -7.19 12.55
C LYS A 172 -20.00 -6.43 11.36
N SER A 173 -19.15 -6.10 10.43
CA SER A 173 -19.54 -5.48 9.15
C SER A 173 -20.26 -6.44 8.21
N TYR A 174 -20.25 -7.73 8.50
CA TYR A 174 -20.89 -8.80 7.73
C TYR A 174 -21.42 -9.89 8.67
N ALA A 175 -22.40 -10.63 8.17
CA ALA A 175 -22.85 -11.86 8.77
C ALA A 175 -22.22 -13.05 8.03
N GLU A 176 -21.62 -13.98 8.75
CA GLU A 176 -21.00 -15.17 8.16
C GLU A 176 -22.02 -16.29 8.06
N ILE A 177 -22.24 -16.79 6.84
CA ILE A 177 -23.27 -17.79 6.53
C ILE A 177 -22.63 -18.95 5.79
N ASN A 178 -22.88 -20.17 6.31
CA ASN A 178 -22.58 -21.42 5.63
C ASN A 178 -23.86 -22.12 5.24
N VAL A 179 -23.92 -22.69 4.05
CA VAL A 179 -25.08 -23.42 3.53
C VAL A 179 -24.70 -24.87 3.33
N ASP A 180 -25.36 -25.74 4.09
CA ASP A 180 -25.30 -27.18 3.87
C ASP A 180 -26.54 -27.58 3.02
N MET A 181 -26.38 -28.54 2.10
CA MET A 181 -27.46 -28.92 1.19
C MET A 181 -27.49 -30.42 0.93
N SER A 182 -28.68 -30.93 0.56
CA SER A 182 -28.85 -32.21 -0.12
C SER A 182 -29.54 -31.99 -1.48
N ASP A 183 -29.08 -32.68 -2.50
CA ASP A 183 -29.58 -32.58 -3.87
C ASP A 183 -29.69 -33.96 -4.53
N ASP A 184 -30.05 -34.01 -5.81
CA ASP A 184 -30.19 -35.28 -6.56
C ASP A 184 -28.89 -36.11 -6.60
N SER A 185 -27.73 -35.47 -6.38
CA SER A 185 -26.43 -36.19 -6.33
C SER A 185 -25.94 -36.49 -4.91
N ASN A 186 -26.49 -35.83 -3.89
CA ASN A 186 -26.12 -36.00 -2.49
C ASN A 186 -27.36 -36.17 -1.63
N ALA A 187 -27.69 -37.42 -1.27
CA ALA A 187 -28.85 -37.75 -0.43
C ALA A 187 -28.72 -37.26 1.02
N SER A 188 -27.51 -37.13 1.53
CA SER A 188 -27.19 -36.54 2.82
C SER A 188 -26.66 -35.12 2.66
N TYR A 189 -26.69 -34.34 3.76
CA TYR A 189 -26.11 -32.98 3.72
C TYR A 189 -24.65 -32.97 3.31
N ARG A 190 -24.34 -32.19 2.27
CA ARG A 190 -23.00 -31.77 1.94
C ARG A 190 -22.71 -30.50 2.72
N ASN A 191 -21.79 -30.60 3.67
CA ASN A 191 -21.41 -29.49 4.53
C ASN A 191 -20.69 -28.38 3.73
N SER A 192 -21.01 -27.14 4.05
CA SER A 192 -20.42 -25.95 3.42
C SER A 192 -20.48 -26.00 1.89
N ALA A 193 -21.60 -26.45 1.34
CA ALA A 193 -21.82 -26.51 -0.11
C ALA A 193 -21.77 -25.10 -0.74
N ALA A 194 -22.14 -24.08 0.03
CA ALA A 194 -21.92 -22.68 -0.29
C ALA A 194 -21.63 -21.89 1.00
N SER A 195 -20.88 -20.80 0.90
CA SER A 195 -20.59 -19.90 2.03
C SER A 195 -20.52 -18.46 1.55
N ALA A 196 -20.91 -17.52 2.42
CA ALA A 196 -20.82 -16.11 2.13
C ALA A 196 -20.65 -15.27 3.40
N GLU A 197 -20.00 -14.12 3.23
CA GLU A 197 -20.00 -13.02 4.17
C GLU A 197 -20.99 -11.96 3.65
N VAL A 198 -22.17 -11.91 4.26
CA VAL A 198 -23.28 -11.05 3.84
C VAL A 198 -23.12 -9.68 4.49
N ILE A 199 -22.94 -8.65 3.67
CA ILE A 199 -22.82 -7.25 4.10
C ILE A 199 -24.15 -6.57 3.86
N GLN A 200 -24.71 -5.96 4.89
CA GLN A 200 -26.00 -5.27 4.82
C GLN A 200 -26.04 -4.23 3.70
N ASN A 201 -27.10 -4.21 2.91
CA ASN A 201 -27.34 -3.31 1.78
C ASN A 201 -26.32 -3.47 0.62
N ASN A 202 -25.59 -4.57 0.59
CA ASN A 202 -24.72 -4.91 -0.53
C ASN A 202 -25.29 -6.13 -1.27
N ARG A 203 -26.14 -5.89 -2.27
CA ARG A 203 -26.82 -6.94 -3.05
C ARG A 203 -25.89 -8.03 -3.57
N ARG A 204 -24.65 -7.68 -3.87
CA ARG A 204 -23.68 -8.63 -4.39
C ARG A 204 -23.24 -9.63 -3.33
N SER A 205 -23.07 -9.19 -2.07
CA SER A 205 -22.75 -10.09 -0.96
C SER A 205 -23.96 -10.84 -0.43
N GLU A 206 -25.16 -10.26 -0.59
CA GLU A 206 -26.42 -10.87 -0.19
C GLU A 206 -26.83 -12.05 -1.09
N THR A 207 -26.25 -12.13 -2.30
CA THR A 207 -26.57 -13.18 -3.26
C THR A 207 -25.44 -14.20 -3.37
N ILE A 208 -25.75 -15.43 -3.03
CA ILE A 208 -24.84 -16.58 -3.06
C ILE A 208 -25.14 -17.38 -4.33
N PRO A 209 -24.25 -17.38 -5.34
CA PRO A 209 -24.41 -18.24 -6.50
C PRO A 209 -24.19 -19.70 -6.09
N CYS A 210 -25.07 -20.59 -6.53
CA CYS A 210 -25.02 -21.99 -6.20
C CYS A 210 -24.86 -22.83 -7.48
N ASN A 211 -24.10 -23.91 -7.37
CA ASN A 211 -23.91 -24.87 -8.46
C ASN A 211 -24.27 -26.27 -7.97
N PHE A 212 -25.55 -26.43 -7.62
CA PHE A 212 -26.12 -27.70 -7.13
C PHE A 212 -26.57 -28.60 -8.28
N SER A 213 -26.64 -29.90 -8.02
CA SER A 213 -26.96 -30.90 -9.03
C SER A 213 -28.42 -31.25 -9.04
N GLY A 214 -29.16 -30.88 -10.09
CA GLY A 214 -30.59 -31.16 -10.20
C GLY A 214 -31.42 -30.42 -9.16
N ASN A 215 -32.38 -31.15 -8.51
CA ASN A 215 -33.23 -30.57 -7.49
C ASN A 215 -32.54 -30.58 -6.13
N VAL A 216 -32.64 -29.46 -5.43
CA VAL A 216 -32.27 -29.37 -4.01
C VAL A 216 -33.41 -29.86 -3.17
N HIS A 217 -33.14 -30.80 -2.26
CA HIS A 217 -34.17 -31.38 -1.37
C HIS A 217 -34.22 -30.65 -0.03
N ASN A 218 -33.03 -30.40 0.57
CA ASN A 218 -32.96 -29.72 1.86
C ASN A 218 -31.84 -28.70 1.86
N LEU A 219 -32.06 -27.57 2.57
CA LEU A 219 -31.07 -26.52 2.83
C LEU A 219 -30.98 -26.28 4.32
N LYS A 220 -29.76 -26.17 4.83
CA LYS A 220 -29.49 -25.77 6.20
C LYS A 220 -28.53 -24.59 6.19
N PHE A 221 -28.96 -23.47 6.73
CA PHE A 221 -28.15 -22.27 6.90
C PHE A 221 -27.53 -22.28 8.29
N SER A 222 -26.24 -22.15 8.37
CA SER A 222 -25.50 -22.09 9.61
C SER A 222 -24.87 -20.71 9.75
N PHE A 223 -25.02 -20.11 10.91
CA PHE A 223 -24.56 -18.79 11.25
C PHE A 223 -23.53 -18.90 12.38
N THR A 224 -22.38 -18.23 12.21
CA THR A 224 -21.32 -18.17 13.22
C THR A 224 -21.26 -16.77 13.79
N ALA A 225 -21.27 -16.63 15.11
CA ALA A 225 -21.20 -15.35 15.78
C ALA A 225 -20.33 -15.41 17.04
N GLU A 226 -19.82 -14.27 17.47
CA GLU A 226 -19.08 -14.12 18.71
C GLU A 226 -20.02 -14.01 19.92
N GLU A 227 -19.48 -14.15 21.12
CA GLU A 227 -20.28 -14.00 22.33
C GLU A 227 -20.92 -12.61 22.42
N GLY A 228 -22.23 -12.60 22.64
CA GLY A 228 -23.02 -11.37 22.70
C GLY A 228 -23.28 -10.69 21.36
N GLU A 229 -22.91 -11.30 20.22
CA GLU A 229 -23.27 -10.83 18.88
C GLU A 229 -24.68 -11.27 18.52
N THR A 230 -25.44 -10.39 17.85
CA THR A 230 -26.77 -10.71 17.29
C THR A 230 -26.72 -10.61 15.77
N VAL A 231 -27.03 -11.73 15.10
CA VAL A 231 -27.23 -11.75 13.66
C VAL A 231 -28.73 -11.69 13.39
N THR A 232 -29.18 -10.63 12.71
CA THR A 232 -30.56 -10.45 12.30
C THR A 232 -30.72 -10.84 10.84
N ILE A 233 -31.64 -11.75 10.54
CA ILE A 233 -31.99 -12.18 9.18
C ILE A 233 -33.35 -11.61 8.85
N SER A 234 -33.43 -10.79 7.81
CA SER A 234 -34.67 -10.16 7.39
C SER A 234 -35.37 -10.94 6.28
N ARG A 235 -34.60 -11.66 5.43
CA ARG A 235 -35.16 -12.33 4.27
C ARG A 235 -34.22 -13.41 3.71
N ILE A 236 -34.82 -14.55 3.26
CA ILE A 236 -34.11 -15.57 2.48
C ILE A 236 -34.97 -15.89 1.26
N VAL A 237 -34.41 -15.76 0.06
CA VAL A 237 -35.09 -16.02 -1.20
C VAL A 237 -34.23 -16.91 -2.09
N LEU A 238 -34.83 -17.97 -2.62
CA LEU A 238 -34.18 -18.83 -3.62
C LEU A 238 -34.51 -18.33 -5.02
N ASN A 239 -33.50 -18.38 -5.91
CA ASN A 239 -33.60 -18.03 -7.33
C ASN A 239 -34.11 -16.61 -7.58
N LEU A 240 -33.82 -15.68 -6.68
CA LEU A 240 -34.08 -14.27 -6.96
C LEU A 240 -33.27 -13.88 -8.20
N PRO A 241 -33.89 -13.27 -9.25
CA PRO A 241 -33.17 -12.88 -10.44
C PRO A 241 -32.01 -11.95 -10.12
N ILE A 242 -30.80 -12.36 -10.47
CA ILE A 242 -29.63 -11.50 -10.38
C ILE A 242 -29.62 -10.66 -11.64
N PHE A 243 -29.83 -9.36 -11.49
CA PHE A 243 -29.64 -8.42 -12.59
C PHE A 243 -28.15 -8.15 -12.76
N LEU A 244 -27.76 -7.89 -14.01
CA LEU A 244 -26.40 -7.47 -14.33
C LEU A 244 -26.01 -6.26 -13.46
N ASP A 245 -24.99 -6.44 -12.62
CA ASP A 245 -24.51 -5.41 -11.71
C ASP A 245 -23.37 -4.62 -12.36
N PHE A 246 -23.65 -3.36 -12.73
CA PHE A 246 -22.65 -2.44 -13.26
C PHE A 246 -22.06 -1.60 -12.14
N SER A 247 -20.75 -1.76 -11.88
CA SER A 247 -20.04 -0.92 -10.93
C SER A 247 -19.31 0.23 -11.63
N ALA A 248 -19.84 1.44 -11.50
CA ALA A 248 -19.20 2.65 -12.01
C ALA A 248 -17.77 2.84 -11.48
N LEU A 249 -17.54 2.54 -10.20
CA LEU A 249 -16.22 2.65 -9.56
C LEU A 249 -15.22 1.68 -10.19
N ARG A 250 -15.57 0.41 -10.30
CA ARG A 250 -14.73 -0.64 -10.91
C ARG A 250 -14.43 -0.28 -12.37
N PHE A 251 -15.45 0.12 -13.13
CA PHE A 251 -15.31 0.55 -14.50
C PHE A 251 -14.32 1.72 -14.66
N LEU A 252 -14.44 2.77 -13.83
CA LEU A 252 -13.54 3.92 -13.84
C LEU A 252 -12.12 3.54 -13.47
N ILE A 253 -11.92 2.64 -12.51
CA ILE A 253 -10.59 2.13 -12.13
C ILE A 253 -9.95 1.41 -13.31
N MET A 254 -10.68 0.50 -13.98
CA MET A 254 -10.17 -0.21 -15.15
C MET A 254 -9.84 0.74 -16.31
N LEU A 255 -10.72 1.67 -16.61
CA LEU A 255 -10.51 2.64 -17.68
C LEU A 255 -9.32 3.55 -17.40
N THR A 256 -9.19 4.02 -16.16
CA THR A 256 -8.05 4.85 -15.73
C THR A 256 -6.73 4.07 -15.83
N ALA A 257 -6.72 2.81 -15.42
CA ALA A 257 -5.55 1.94 -15.55
C ALA A 257 -5.16 1.73 -17.02
N CYS A 258 -6.11 1.45 -17.90
CA CYS A 258 -5.87 1.34 -19.33
C CYS A 258 -5.29 2.63 -19.92
N MET A 259 -5.86 3.78 -19.58
CA MET A 259 -5.38 5.08 -20.05
C MET A 259 -3.98 5.40 -19.53
N ALA A 260 -3.68 5.10 -18.27
CA ALA A 260 -2.34 5.28 -17.69
C ALA A 260 -1.30 4.42 -18.44
N VAL A 261 -1.59 3.15 -18.68
CA VAL A 261 -0.72 2.25 -19.47
C VAL A 261 -0.50 2.80 -20.88
N TYR A 262 -1.55 3.29 -21.53
CA TYR A 262 -1.43 3.90 -22.85
C TYR A 262 -0.54 5.15 -22.82
N MET A 263 -0.78 6.06 -21.89
CA MET A 263 0.02 7.28 -21.79
C MET A 263 1.51 6.93 -21.61
N MET A 264 1.85 5.98 -20.76
CA MET A 264 3.23 5.56 -20.50
C MET A 264 3.87 4.80 -21.67
N THR A 265 3.09 4.08 -22.48
CA THR A 265 3.63 3.24 -23.58
C THR A 265 3.61 3.94 -24.94
N ALA A 266 2.53 4.62 -25.27
CA ALA A 266 2.23 5.10 -26.61
C ALA A 266 2.41 6.62 -26.79
N SER A 267 2.20 7.42 -25.73
CA SER A 267 2.26 8.88 -25.81
C SER A 267 3.64 9.37 -26.28
N PRO A 268 3.71 10.28 -27.26
CA PRO A 268 4.96 10.87 -27.70
C PRO A 268 5.68 11.61 -26.59
N VAL A 269 4.96 12.18 -25.62
CA VAL A 269 5.52 12.94 -24.49
C VAL A 269 6.38 12.04 -23.60
N PHE A 270 5.85 10.85 -23.23
CA PHE A 270 6.57 9.94 -22.34
C PHE A 270 7.57 9.01 -23.05
N LYS A 271 7.59 9.03 -24.41
CA LYS A 271 8.64 8.39 -25.22
C LYS A 271 9.93 9.18 -25.27
N LYS A 272 9.90 10.50 -25.04
CA LYS A 272 11.09 11.35 -25.06
C LYS A 272 12.00 11.08 -23.87
N PRO A 273 13.31 11.37 -24.01
CA PRO A 273 14.25 11.38 -22.90
C PRO A 273 13.79 12.31 -21.78
N PHE A 274 14.08 11.93 -20.55
CA PHE A 274 13.69 12.70 -19.36
C PHE A 274 14.24 14.14 -19.40
N GLY A 275 15.48 14.30 -19.86
CA GLY A 275 16.14 15.59 -19.95
C GLY A 275 15.51 16.58 -20.93
N GLU A 276 14.92 16.06 -22.04
CA GLU A 276 14.26 16.88 -23.07
C GLU A 276 12.88 17.37 -22.63
N ASN A 277 12.17 16.58 -21.78
CA ASN A 277 10.83 16.91 -21.27
C ASN A 277 10.85 17.28 -19.77
N ARG A 278 11.89 17.92 -19.33
CA ARG A 278 12.17 18.16 -17.90
C ARG A 278 11.02 18.82 -17.14
N VAL A 279 10.35 19.80 -17.75
CA VAL A 279 9.22 20.52 -17.10
C VAL A 279 8.03 19.60 -16.93
N VAL A 280 7.58 18.92 -18.00
CA VAL A 280 6.44 18.01 -17.95
C VAL A 280 6.71 16.86 -16.98
N ASN A 281 7.90 16.28 -17.02
CA ASN A 281 8.27 15.19 -16.11
C ASN A 281 8.28 15.62 -14.64
N LYS A 282 8.71 16.85 -14.33
CA LYS A 282 8.62 17.38 -12.99
C LYS A 282 7.18 17.60 -12.55
N ILE A 283 6.33 18.15 -13.42
CA ILE A 283 4.90 18.34 -13.13
C ILE A 283 4.26 16.98 -12.86
N CYS A 284 4.46 15.98 -13.71
CA CYS A 284 3.93 14.63 -13.50
C CYS A 284 4.45 13.99 -12.21
N ALA A 285 5.73 14.14 -11.90
CA ALA A 285 6.32 13.60 -10.69
C ALA A 285 5.78 14.26 -9.42
N TYR A 286 5.60 15.58 -9.41
CA TYR A 286 5.02 16.27 -8.25
C TYR A 286 3.51 16.06 -8.15
N ALA A 287 2.78 15.92 -9.27
CA ALA A 287 1.38 15.52 -9.25
C ALA A 287 1.22 14.12 -8.64
N LEU A 288 2.06 13.16 -9.06
CA LEU A 288 2.11 11.83 -8.46
C LEU A 288 2.44 11.88 -6.96
N THR A 289 3.42 12.70 -6.57
CA THR A 289 3.76 12.91 -5.16
C THR A 289 2.57 13.47 -4.36
N GLY A 290 1.85 14.44 -4.93
CA GLY A 290 0.63 14.99 -4.33
C GLY A 290 -0.45 13.92 -4.14
N VAL A 291 -0.67 13.07 -5.14
CA VAL A 291 -1.61 11.94 -5.03
C VAL A 291 -1.21 11.00 -3.89
N PHE A 292 0.06 10.67 -3.75
CA PHE A 292 0.53 9.84 -2.63
C PHE A 292 0.34 10.52 -1.27
N ILE A 293 0.62 11.82 -1.14
CA ILE A 293 0.38 12.55 0.11
C ILE A 293 -1.12 12.59 0.46
N LEU A 294 -1.99 12.78 -0.54
CA LEU A 294 -3.44 12.72 -0.35
C LEU A 294 -3.93 11.32 0.02
N ALA A 295 -3.38 10.27 -0.60
CA ALA A 295 -3.68 8.90 -0.23
C ALA A 295 -3.23 8.58 1.22
N ALA A 296 -2.06 9.06 1.62
CA ALA A 296 -1.58 8.96 3.00
C ALA A 296 -2.51 9.69 3.99
N LEU A 297 -2.97 10.91 3.62
CA LEU A 297 -3.95 11.66 4.40
C LEU A 297 -5.26 10.89 4.54
N PHE A 298 -5.74 10.30 3.45
CA PHE A 298 -6.95 9.47 3.47
C PHE A 298 -6.80 8.27 4.42
N LEU A 299 -5.72 7.50 4.33
CA LEU A 299 -5.47 6.35 5.20
C LEU A 299 -5.41 6.75 6.69
N THR A 300 -4.70 7.83 7.00
CA THR A 300 -4.61 8.36 8.37
C THR A 300 -5.98 8.78 8.91
N ASN A 301 -6.82 9.42 8.08
CA ASN A 301 -8.18 9.79 8.46
C ASN A 301 -9.08 8.56 8.66
N VAL A 302 -8.99 7.57 7.79
CA VAL A 302 -9.75 6.31 7.92
C VAL A 302 -9.46 5.66 9.26
N TYR A 303 -8.19 5.60 9.66
CA TYR A 303 -7.81 5.05 10.96
C TYR A 303 -8.32 5.90 12.12
N ARG A 304 -8.05 7.21 12.12
CA ARG A 304 -8.30 8.09 13.26
C ARG A 304 -9.77 8.37 13.50
N TYR A 305 -10.54 8.56 12.44
CA TYR A 305 -11.94 8.94 12.51
C TYR A 305 -12.89 7.80 12.19
N SER A 306 -12.43 6.58 12.33
CA SER A 306 -13.31 5.40 12.28
C SER A 306 -14.33 5.39 13.44
N ASP A 307 -14.02 6.07 14.54
CA ASP A 307 -14.90 6.26 15.69
C ASP A 307 -15.39 7.74 15.76
N SER A 308 -16.68 7.93 16.06
CA SER A 308 -17.35 9.24 16.12
C SER A 308 -16.85 10.19 17.22
N ASN A 309 -16.04 9.70 18.16
CA ASN A 309 -15.56 10.46 19.31
C ASN A 309 -14.36 11.38 19.00
N HIS A 310 -13.80 11.34 17.80
CA HIS A 310 -12.62 12.09 17.42
C HIS A 310 -12.95 13.22 16.44
N SER A 311 -12.28 14.36 16.61
CA SER A 311 -12.31 15.49 15.68
C SER A 311 -10.95 16.17 15.62
N LEU A 312 -10.64 16.82 14.48
CA LEU A 312 -9.38 17.56 14.32
C LEU A 312 -9.17 18.58 15.46
N LYS A 313 -10.21 19.32 15.83
CA LYS A 313 -10.11 20.31 16.91
C LYS A 313 -9.71 19.65 18.22
N LYS A 314 -10.36 18.54 18.60
CA LYS A 314 -10.08 17.79 19.82
C LYS A 314 -8.66 17.22 19.84
N ASP A 315 -8.20 16.69 18.68
CA ASP A 315 -6.85 16.15 18.57
C ASP A 315 -5.77 17.20 18.82
N PHE A 316 -5.90 18.39 18.23
CA PHE A 316 -4.92 19.48 18.36
C PHE A 316 -5.09 20.36 19.59
N SER A 317 -6.10 20.12 20.43
CA SER A 317 -6.30 20.80 21.72
C SER A 317 -6.17 19.82 22.89
N GLN A 318 -5.33 18.80 22.77
CA GLN A 318 -5.08 17.82 23.83
C GLN A 318 -4.29 18.47 24.97
N GLU A 319 -4.86 18.50 26.18
CA GLU A 319 -4.29 19.15 27.38
C GLU A 319 -3.42 18.19 28.23
N SER A 320 -3.55 16.88 28.01
CA SER A 320 -2.77 15.87 28.74
C SER A 320 -2.01 14.97 27.78
N GLY A 321 -0.72 14.78 28.01
CA GLY A 321 0.12 13.87 27.27
C GLY A 321 0.21 12.50 27.95
N ASN A 322 -0.19 11.45 27.24
CA ASN A 322 -0.15 10.07 27.73
C ASN A 322 0.64 9.12 26.83
N GLN A 323 1.39 9.67 25.88
CA GLN A 323 2.22 8.90 24.96
C GLN A 323 3.68 9.29 25.13
N MET A 324 4.58 8.36 24.94
CA MET A 324 6.00 8.48 25.28
C MET A 324 6.69 9.75 24.74
N ALA A 325 6.34 10.20 23.52
CA ALA A 325 6.89 11.45 22.99
C ALA A 325 6.39 12.70 23.74
N GLN A 326 5.15 12.64 24.24
CA GLN A 326 4.52 13.70 25.03
C GLN A 326 5.04 13.69 26.47
N GLU A 327 5.16 12.53 27.09
CA GLU A 327 5.78 12.36 28.41
C GLU A 327 7.23 12.88 28.45
N LEU A 328 7.96 12.72 27.33
CA LEU A 328 9.33 13.25 27.23
C LEU A 328 9.33 14.79 27.06
N VAL A 329 8.27 15.42 26.53
CA VAL A 329 8.11 16.88 26.57
C VAL A 329 8.02 17.36 28.00
N ASP A 330 7.17 16.75 28.82
CA ASP A 330 7.00 17.09 30.24
C ASP A 330 8.32 16.96 31.02
N ALA A 331 9.06 15.88 30.78
CA ALA A 331 10.37 15.66 31.39
C ALA A 331 11.38 16.76 31.02
N PHE A 332 11.40 17.19 29.74
CA PHE A 332 12.30 18.26 29.28
C PHE A 332 11.91 19.63 29.85
N GLU A 333 10.62 19.91 30.01
CA GLU A 333 10.15 21.13 30.68
C GLU A 333 10.49 21.15 32.15
N ALA A 334 10.44 19.99 32.80
CA ALA A 334 10.92 19.82 34.18
C ALA A 334 12.46 19.84 34.34
N GLY A 335 13.21 19.97 33.22
CA GLY A 335 14.68 20.03 33.21
C GLY A 335 15.37 18.69 33.45
N GLN A 336 14.70 17.56 33.17
CA GLN A 336 15.24 16.21 33.38
C GLN A 336 15.10 15.34 32.12
N VAL A 337 15.85 14.22 32.12
CA VAL A 337 15.84 13.25 30.98
C VAL A 337 15.08 11.96 31.32
N SER A 338 14.83 11.71 32.62
CA SER A 338 13.92 10.66 33.09
C SER A 338 12.46 11.15 32.96
N LEU A 339 11.53 10.25 32.66
CA LEU A 339 10.10 10.59 32.63
C LEU A 339 9.62 10.97 34.05
N LEU A 340 8.53 11.75 34.10
CA LEU A 340 7.94 12.16 35.38
C LEU A 340 7.16 11.01 36.05
N ARG A 341 6.79 9.99 35.28
CA ARG A 341 6.13 8.79 35.80
C ARG A 341 7.09 8.03 36.71
N GLU A 342 6.63 7.72 37.92
CA GLU A 342 7.38 6.91 38.87
C GLU A 342 7.14 5.42 38.62
N ALA A 343 8.19 4.62 38.88
CA ALA A 343 8.06 3.16 38.85
C ALA A 343 7.42 2.68 40.13
N GLU A 344 6.46 1.76 40.01
CA GLU A 344 5.80 1.21 41.21
C GLU A 344 6.73 0.31 42.01
N GLN A 345 6.61 0.38 43.33
CA GLN A 345 7.44 -0.37 44.25
C GLN A 345 7.41 -1.89 44.00
N PRO A 346 6.24 -2.53 43.73
CA PRO A 346 6.21 -3.96 43.40
C PRO A 346 7.01 -4.35 42.15
N LEU A 347 7.12 -3.46 41.14
CA LEU A 347 7.94 -3.70 39.96
C LEU A 347 9.44 -3.71 40.29
N LEU A 348 9.87 -2.82 41.23
CA LEU A 348 11.26 -2.70 41.65
C LEU A 348 11.70 -3.84 42.57
N GLU A 349 10.75 -4.54 43.18
CA GLU A 349 10.98 -5.69 44.07
C GLU A 349 11.05 -7.02 43.34
N LEU A 350 10.75 -7.07 42.02
CA LEU A 350 10.92 -8.28 41.25
C LEU A 350 12.38 -8.68 41.13
N GLU A 351 12.67 -9.96 41.16
CA GLU A 351 14.02 -10.51 40.96
C GLU A 351 14.60 -10.07 39.61
N ASN A 352 13.78 -10.13 38.56
CA ASN A 352 14.14 -9.61 37.28
C ASN A 352 12.94 -8.82 36.67
N PRO A 353 12.91 -7.48 36.79
CA PRO A 353 11.84 -6.66 36.24
C PRO A 353 11.79 -6.69 34.70
N TYR A 354 12.82 -7.17 34.01
CA TYR A 354 12.87 -7.26 32.55
C TYR A 354 12.27 -8.58 32.01
N ASP A 355 12.07 -9.58 32.89
CA ASP A 355 11.39 -10.82 32.55
C ASP A 355 9.87 -10.58 32.46
N TRP A 356 9.32 -10.72 31.25
CA TRP A 356 7.89 -10.55 31.04
C TRP A 356 7.03 -11.55 31.83
N SER A 357 7.51 -12.78 32.01
CA SER A 357 6.77 -13.80 32.74
C SER A 357 6.62 -13.42 34.23
N GLN A 358 7.67 -12.90 34.86
CA GLN A 358 7.62 -12.44 36.26
C GLN A 358 6.66 -11.25 36.42
N ARG A 359 6.67 -10.28 35.47
CA ARG A 359 5.72 -9.16 35.48
C ARG A 359 4.29 -9.63 35.35
N LEU A 360 4.03 -10.61 34.46
CA LEU A 360 2.69 -11.15 34.22
C LEU A 360 2.18 -11.94 35.43
N GLU A 361 2.99 -12.83 36.01
CA GLU A 361 2.62 -13.68 37.13
C GLU A 361 2.39 -12.87 38.42
N SER A 362 3.16 -11.83 38.63
CA SER A 362 2.99 -10.94 39.80
C SER A 362 1.89 -9.91 39.63
N GLY A 363 1.38 -9.69 38.43
CA GLY A 363 0.30 -8.74 38.17
C GLY A 363 0.67 -7.27 38.44
N VAL A 364 1.97 -6.94 38.44
CA VAL A 364 2.44 -5.57 38.69
C VAL A 364 2.07 -4.65 37.53
N ASP A 365 1.67 -3.41 37.85
CA ASP A 365 1.50 -2.37 36.85
C ASP A 365 2.86 -1.81 36.45
N TYR A 366 3.01 -1.51 35.14
CA TYR A 366 4.25 -0.93 34.61
C TYR A 366 3.98 -0.23 33.25
N ALA A 367 4.89 0.65 32.90
CA ALA A 367 4.85 1.32 31.60
C ALA A 367 5.39 0.39 30.50
N TRP A 368 4.48 -0.14 29.68
CA TRP A 368 4.84 -0.97 28.52
C TRP A 368 5.75 -0.23 27.55
N ASP A 369 6.77 -0.92 26.99
CA ASP A 369 7.75 -0.36 26.05
C ASP A 369 8.54 0.87 26.56
N HIS A 370 8.54 1.12 27.85
CA HIS A 370 9.45 2.10 28.49
C HIS A 370 10.74 1.44 28.95
N LEU A 371 11.77 2.23 29.09
CA LEU A 371 13.03 1.77 29.69
C LEU A 371 12.97 1.99 31.19
N LEU A 372 13.30 0.97 31.97
CA LEU A 372 13.47 1.06 33.43
C LEU A 372 14.96 0.98 33.77
N TYR A 373 15.52 2.04 34.31
CA TYR A 373 16.93 2.06 34.74
C TYR A 373 17.07 2.79 36.04
N GLU A 374 17.69 2.14 37.02
CA GLU A 374 17.88 2.67 38.40
C GLU A 374 16.59 3.23 39.01
N GLY A 375 15.48 2.50 38.85
CA GLY A 375 14.17 2.85 39.41
C GLY A 375 13.42 3.99 38.69
N LYS A 376 13.91 4.48 37.56
CA LYS A 376 13.30 5.57 36.80
C LYS A 376 12.95 5.11 35.41
N TYR A 377 11.83 5.66 34.87
CA TYR A 377 11.45 5.44 33.49
C TYR A 377 12.16 6.40 32.54
N TYR A 378 12.49 5.89 31.36
CA TYR A 378 13.05 6.66 30.24
C TYR A 378 12.36 6.31 28.93
N SER A 379 12.38 7.26 27.99
CA SER A 379 11.87 7.02 26.65
C SER A 379 12.77 6.06 25.86
N TYR A 380 12.15 5.03 25.27
CA TYR A 380 12.81 4.12 24.34
C TYR A 380 13.06 4.77 22.97
N TYR A 381 12.15 5.64 22.54
CA TYR A 381 12.18 6.23 21.20
C TYR A 381 13.15 7.41 21.08
N GLY A 382 13.60 7.65 19.84
CA GLY A 382 14.56 8.71 19.57
C GLY A 382 14.02 10.12 19.85
N ILE A 383 14.91 11.01 20.28
CA ILE A 383 14.56 12.38 20.72
C ILE A 383 14.30 13.35 19.56
N ALA A 384 14.70 13.05 18.31
CA ALA A 384 14.56 14.00 17.21
C ALA A 384 13.12 14.45 16.97
N PRO A 385 12.09 13.58 16.95
CA PRO A 385 10.70 14.02 16.82
C PRO A 385 10.28 14.95 17.96
N VAL A 386 10.72 14.67 19.18
CA VAL A 386 10.38 15.50 20.34
C VAL A 386 10.93 16.90 20.18
N VAL A 387 12.23 17.05 19.91
CA VAL A 387 12.87 18.38 19.81
C VAL A 387 12.51 19.14 18.52
N THR A 388 12.06 18.45 17.46
CA THR A 388 11.73 19.11 16.19
C THR A 388 10.25 19.40 15.99
N LEU A 389 9.35 18.74 16.74
CA LEU A 389 7.91 18.89 16.57
C LEU A 389 7.14 19.00 17.88
N PHE A 390 7.25 18.01 18.78
CA PHE A 390 6.39 17.93 19.96
C PHE A 390 6.66 19.06 20.96
N LEU A 391 7.91 19.23 21.37
CA LEU A 391 8.31 20.29 22.31
C LEU A 391 8.07 21.69 21.75
N PRO A 392 8.49 22.05 20.50
CA PRO A 392 8.17 23.37 19.96
C PRO A 392 6.68 23.66 19.86
N TYR A 393 5.88 22.63 19.52
CA TYR A 393 4.42 22.80 19.45
C TYR A 393 3.84 23.06 20.85
N HIS A 394 4.24 22.30 21.85
CA HIS A 394 3.78 22.45 23.23
C HIS A 394 4.14 23.85 23.80
N LEU A 395 5.38 24.26 23.64
CA LEU A 395 5.86 25.58 24.09
C LEU A 395 5.11 26.78 23.44
N ILE A 396 4.54 26.58 22.24
CA ILE A 396 3.81 27.66 21.52
C ILE A 396 2.32 27.63 21.84
N THR A 397 1.72 26.45 21.99
CA THR A 397 0.25 26.26 22.04
C THR A 397 -0.28 25.85 23.39
N ASP A 398 0.59 25.40 24.30
CA ASP A 398 0.24 24.78 25.59
C ASP A 398 -0.60 23.49 25.43
N HIS A 399 -0.49 22.85 24.25
CA HIS A 399 -1.19 21.61 23.92
C HIS A 399 -0.22 20.57 23.36
N TYR A 400 -0.58 19.29 23.46
CA TYR A 400 0.24 18.20 22.91
C TYR A 400 -0.04 17.94 21.45
N PHE A 401 1.02 17.83 20.64
CA PHE A 401 0.90 17.45 19.24
C PHE A 401 0.40 16.01 19.12
N PRO A 402 -0.65 15.72 18.35
CA PRO A 402 -1.19 14.35 18.25
C PRO A 402 -0.26 13.44 17.43
N SER A 403 0.08 12.28 17.99
CA SER A 403 1.00 11.30 17.37
C SER A 403 0.57 10.84 15.99
N VAL A 404 -0.74 10.64 15.79
CA VAL A 404 -1.33 10.27 14.48
C VAL A 404 -0.93 11.27 13.39
N TRP A 405 -1.04 12.56 13.69
CA TRP A 405 -0.70 13.63 12.76
C TRP A 405 0.81 13.85 12.62
N ALA A 406 1.60 13.49 13.63
CA ALA A 406 3.06 13.47 13.53
C ALA A 406 3.53 12.40 12.52
N VAL A 407 2.95 11.20 12.57
CA VAL A 407 3.21 10.12 11.60
C VAL A 407 2.92 10.59 10.17
N TRP A 408 1.75 11.20 9.95
CA TRP A 408 1.39 11.71 8.63
C TRP A 408 2.34 12.83 8.16
N LEU A 409 2.63 13.80 9.02
CA LEU A 409 3.48 14.93 8.66
C LEU A 409 4.88 14.50 8.25
N TYR A 410 5.54 13.70 9.08
CA TYR A 410 6.88 13.17 8.77
C TYR A 410 6.86 12.27 7.54
N GLY A 411 5.87 11.38 7.42
CA GLY A 411 5.73 10.53 6.26
C GLY A 411 5.53 11.31 4.96
N ALA A 412 4.69 12.36 4.96
CA ALA A 412 4.46 13.24 3.82
C ALA A 412 5.74 14.01 3.42
N VAL A 413 6.50 14.49 4.42
CA VAL A 413 7.82 15.12 4.20
C VAL A 413 8.78 14.11 3.56
N GLY A 414 8.81 12.86 4.05
CA GLY A 414 9.62 11.78 3.49
C GLY A 414 9.26 11.49 2.03
N ILE A 415 7.99 11.33 1.69
CA ILE A 415 7.46 11.14 0.33
C ILE A 415 7.91 12.29 -0.59
N LEU A 416 7.80 13.54 -0.12
CA LEU A 416 8.22 14.71 -0.88
C LEU A 416 9.73 14.73 -1.14
N PHE A 417 10.54 14.47 -0.10
CA PHE A 417 11.99 14.49 -0.25
C PHE A 417 12.53 13.29 -1.03
N LEU A 418 11.89 12.12 -0.96
CA LEU A 418 12.20 10.98 -1.81
C LEU A 418 11.97 11.32 -3.28
N SER A 419 10.86 11.98 -3.61
CA SER A 419 10.59 12.45 -4.97
C SER A 419 11.64 13.48 -5.44
N LYS A 420 11.99 14.45 -4.60
CA LYS A 420 13.04 15.44 -4.90
C LYS A 420 14.41 14.78 -5.11
N PHE A 421 14.76 13.83 -4.25
CA PHE A 421 15.98 13.05 -4.38
C PHE A 421 16.03 12.30 -5.71
N TYR A 422 14.97 11.55 -6.04
CA TYR A 422 14.89 10.77 -7.26
C TYR A 422 14.96 11.63 -8.52
N LEU A 423 14.24 12.75 -8.56
CA LEU A 423 14.30 13.71 -9.67
C LEU A 423 15.70 14.29 -9.85
N ALA A 424 16.40 14.60 -8.76
CA ALA A 424 17.79 15.06 -8.80
C ALA A 424 18.72 13.95 -9.31
N PHE A 425 18.52 12.71 -8.86
CA PHE A 425 19.26 11.52 -9.27
C PHE A 425 19.13 11.28 -10.79
N ILE A 426 17.88 11.18 -11.31
CA ILE A 426 17.63 10.98 -12.74
C ILE A 426 18.19 12.14 -13.57
N SER A 427 17.92 13.38 -13.17
CA SER A 427 18.40 14.56 -13.92
C SER A 427 19.92 14.62 -14.02
N LYS A 428 20.63 14.08 -13.03
CA LYS A 428 22.08 14.13 -12.94
C LYS A 428 22.78 12.96 -13.64
N PHE A 429 22.26 11.74 -13.48
CA PHE A 429 22.95 10.54 -13.92
C PHE A 429 22.31 9.89 -15.15
N PHE A 430 20.99 10.06 -15.34
CA PHE A 430 20.24 9.36 -16.36
C PHE A 430 19.31 10.29 -17.19
N PRO A 431 19.77 11.46 -17.66
CA PRO A 431 18.92 12.41 -18.39
C PRO A 431 18.40 11.86 -19.72
N LYS A 432 19.07 10.83 -20.28
CA LYS A 432 18.73 10.18 -21.55
C LYS A 432 17.70 9.06 -21.41
N ILE A 433 17.38 8.64 -20.18
CA ILE A 433 16.37 7.61 -19.94
C ILE A 433 14.99 8.12 -20.38
N ARG A 434 14.23 7.24 -20.96
CA ARG A 434 12.84 7.51 -21.36
C ARG A 434 11.99 7.98 -20.16
N SER A 435 11.16 9.01 -20.38
CA SER A 435 10.34 9.61 -19.32
C SER A 435 9.41 8.60 -18.63
N SER A 436 8.82 7.66 -19.40
CA SER A 436 7.98 6.59 -18.83
C SER A 436 8.72 5.69 -17.84
N LEU A 437 9.99 5.34 -18.13
CA LEU A 437 10.82 4.55 -17.22
C LEU A 437 11.16 5.30 -15.93
N ALA A 438 11.50 6.59 -16.08
CA ALA A 438 11.82 7.44 -14.93
C ALA A 438 10.59 7.59 -14.01
N LEU A 439 9.40 7.83 -14.56
CA LEU A 439 8.17 7.96 -13.77
C LEU A 439 7.72 6.63 -13.15
N ALA A 440 7.84 5.51 -13.88
CA ALA A 440 7.57 4.18 -13.32
C ALA A 440 8.52 3.85 -12.15
N GLY A 441 9.80 4.24 -12.25
CA GLY A 441 10.77 4.10 -11.16
C GLY A 441 10.39 4.91 -9.93
N LEU A 442 9.94 6.17 -10.10
CA LEU A 442 9.43 6.98 -8.99
C LEU A 442 8.22 6.35 -8.32
N PHE A 443 7.27 5.88 -9.14
CA PHE A 443 6.06 5.23 -8.65
C PHE A 443 6.37 4.01 -7.79
N MET A 444 7.24 3.12 -8.27
CA MET A 444 7.68 1.96 -7.49
C MET A 444 8.43 2.34 -6.22
N LEU A 445 9.32 3.36 -6.29
CA LEU A 445 10.06 3.84 -5.12
C LEU A 445 9.14 4.29 -3.99
N GLN A 446 8.06 5.00 -4.29
CA GLN A 446 7.09 5.43 -3.29
C GLN A 446 6.32 4.24 -2.68
N LEU A 447 6.00 3.23 -3.49
CA LEU A 447 5.21 2.08 -3.05
C LEU A 447 6.01 1.09 -2.18
N VAL A 448 7.31 0.87 -2.48
CA VAL A 448 8.12 -0.12 -1.74
C VAL A 448 8.56 0.35 -0.36
N THR A 449 8.41 1.63 -0.04
CA THR A 449 8.92 2.21 1.21
C THR A 449 8.35 1.56 2.47
N GLY A 450 7.17 0.94 2.41
CA GLY A 450 6.49 0.43 3.60
C GLY A 450 5.85 1.52 4.48
N VAL A 451 6.03 2.81 4.17
CA VAL A 451 5.43 3.94 4.90
C VAL A 451 3.90 3.88 4.93
N TRP A 452 3.31 3.17 3.98
CA TRP A 452 1.87 2.94 3.87
C TRP A 452 1.29 2.22 5.09
N PHE A 453 2.07 1.31 5.70
CA PHE A 453 1.71 0.69 6.98
C PHE A 453 1.69 1.69 8.12
N CYS A 454 2.64 2.62 8.15
CA CYS A 454 2.64 3.67 9.16
C CYS A 454 1.39 4.54 9.07
N PHE A 455 0.90 4.85 7.86
CA PHE A 455 -0.34 5.62 7.68
C PHE A 455 -1.61 4.83 7.97
N SER A 456 -1.59 3.52 7.79
CA SER A 456 -2.75 2.66 8.06
C SER A 456 -2.89 2.26 9.53
N ASN A 457 -1.84 2.44 10.32
CA ASN A 457 -1.83 2.26 11.78
C ASN A 457 -0.99 3.35 12.46
N PRO A 458 -1.38 4.64 12.32
CA PRO A 458 -0.57 5.76 12.76
C PRO A 458 -0.65 5.93 14.28
N ASN A 459 0.29 5.34 14.98
CA ASN A 459 0.44 5.47 16.43
C ASN A 459 1.86 5.93 16.79
N PHE A 460 2.19 5.99 18.07
CA PHE A 460 3.48 6.49 18.54
C PHE A 460 4.66 5.62 18.09
N TYR A 461 4.46 4.32 17.82
CA TYR A 461 5.51 3.44 17.29
C TYR A 461 6.00 3.88 15.91
N GLU A 462 5.11 4.35 15.06
CA GLU A 462 5.41 4.72 13.68
C GLU A 462 6.06 6.09 13.53
N ILE A 463 6.10 6.91 14.59
CA ILE A 463 6.78 8.23 14.59
C ILE A 463 8.27 8.06 14.29
N ALA A 464 8.93 7.09 14.93
CA ALA A 464 10.35 6.84 14.71
C ALA A 464 10.68 6.44 13.27
N GLN A 465 9.82 5.61 12.63
CA GLN A 465 9.98 5.18 11.26
C GLN A 465 9.77 6.35 10.28
N THR A 466 8.66 7.07 10.42
CA THR A 466 8.33 8.16 9.47
C THR A 466 9.26 9.35 9.60
N SER A 467 9.68 9.71 10.81
CA SER A 467 10.67 10.79 11.04
C SER A 467 12.05 10.39 10.54
N GLY A 468 12.50 9.15 10.79
CA GLY A 468 13.73 8.60 10.24
C GLY A 468 13.73 8.61 8.71
N PHE A 469 12.63 8.17 8.09
CA PHE A 469 12.43 8.22 6.64
C PHE A 469 12.53 9.66 6.09
N ALA A 470 11.84 10.61 6.71
CA ALA A 470 11.90 12.02 6.33
C ALA A 470 13.34 12.56 6.37
N CYS A 471 14.06 12.26 7.45
CA CYS A 471 15.43 12.70 7.66
C CYS A 471 16.39 12.07 6.62
N VAL A 472 16.35 10.76 6.41
CA VAL A 472 17.24 10.09 5.46
C VAL A 472 16.93 10.52 4.01
N ALA A 473 15.65 10.65 3.63
CA ALA A 473 15.26 11.13 2.30
C ALA A 473 15.71 12.59 2.05
N ALA A 474 15.53 13.47 3.05
CA ALA A 474 16.02 14.85 2.97
C ALA A 474 17.55 14.91 2.91
N GLY A 475 18.23 14.15 3.77
CA GLY A 475 19.68 14.02 3.76
C GLY A 475 20.23 13.58 2.40
N ALA A 476 19.64 12.54 1.80
CA ALA A 476 19.99 12.04 0.48
C ALA A 476 19.75 13.10 -0.63
N PHE A 477 18.61 13.83 -0.58
CA PHE A 477 18.34 14.91 -1.52
C PHE A 477 19.39 16.03 -1.43
N PHE A 478 19.71 16.50 -0.23
CA PHE A 478 20.70 17.55 -0.05
C PHE A 478 22.10 17.08 -0.42
N LEU A 479 22.45 15.81 -0.15
CA LEU A 479 23.72 15.22 -0.54
C LEU A 479 23.91 15.23 -2.06
N ILE A 480 22.92 14.71 -2.80
CA ILE A 480 23.04 14.63 -4.27
C ILE A 480 23.01 16.03 -4.92
N SER A 481 22.23 16.95 -4.35
CA SER A 481 22.08 18.32 -4.83
C SER A 481 23.22 19.26 -4.39
N SER A 482 24.09 18.82 -3.47
CA SER A 482 25.31 19.55 -3.06
C SER A 482 26.40 19.53 -4.12
N ASN A 483 26.30 18.67 -5.14
CA ASN A 483 27.30 18.46 -6.19
C ASN A 483 28.65 17.90 -5.68
N VAL A 484 28.71 17.20 -4.58
CA VAL A 484 29.91 16.44 -4.16
C VAL A 484 30.30 15.39 -5.19
N ILE A 485 29.29 14.81 -5.87
CA ILE A 485 29.46 13.93 -7.04
C ILE A 485 28.85 14.60 -8.29
N GLY A 486 29.33 14.21 -9.48
CA GLY A 486 28.92 14.80 -10.76
C GLY A 486 29.55 16.19 -10.99
N ASP A 487 29.05 16.92 -11.99
CA ASP A 487 29.60 18.20 -12.42
C ASP A 487 29.12 19.41 -11.61
N GLY A 488 29.79 20.55 -11.72
CA GLY A 488 29.44 21.81 -11.07
C GLY A 488 30.12 22.04 -9.73
N LYS A 489 30.04 23.27 -9.21
CA LYS A 489 30.64 23.67 -7.92
C LYS A 489 29.94 23.02 -6.76
N ILE A 490 30.72 22.61 -5.75
CA ILE A 490 30.18 22.06 -4.50
C ILE A 490 29.45 23.19 -3.74
N LYS A 491 28.22 22.90 -3.32
CA LYS A 491 27.38 23.79 -2.51
C LYS A 491 27.50 23.38 -1.06
N ASN A 492 28.43 23.97 -0.31
CA ASN A 492 28.72 23.58 1.07
C ASN A 492 27.49 23.63 1.98
N TRP A 493 26.60 24.64 1.86
CA TRP A 493 25.39 24.73 2.68
C TRP A 493 24.43 23.54 2.51
N ARG A 494 24.33 22.97 1.27
CA ARG A 494 23.55 21.76 1.04
C ARG A 494 24.22 20.53 1.65
N LEU A 495 25.54 20.50 1.64
CA LEU A 495 26.29 19.45 2.31
C LEU A 495 26.06 19.50 3.82
N ALA A 496 26.05 20.70 4.43
CA ALA A 496 25.73 20.89 5.82
C ALA A 496 24.29 20.41 6.16
N LEU A 497 23.31 20.81 5.35
CA LEU A 497 21.93 20.32 5.53
C LEU A 497 21.84 18.79 5.39
N SER A 498 22.59 18.20 4.45
CA SER A 498 22.63 16.72 4.36
C SER A 498 23.16 16.11 5.65
N ALA A 499 24.24 16.63 6.19
CA ALA A 499 24.82 16.14 7.44
C ALA A 499 23.85 16.33 8.63
N VAL A 500 23.16 17.48 8.72
CA VAL A 500 22.12 17.73 9.74
C VAL A 500 21.02 16.68 9.66
N PHE A 501 20.40 16.48 8.48
CA PHE A 501 19.27 15.55 8.35
C PHE A 501 19.70 14.10 8.57
N LEU A 502 20.87 13.67 8.07
CA LEU A 502 21.37 12.32 8.34
C LEU A 502 21.63 12.10 9.83
N SER A 503 22.18 13.08 10.52
CA SER A 503 22.41 13.00 11.98
C SER A 503 21.08 12.96 12.76
N LEU A 504 20.10 13.79 12.37
CA LEU A 504 18.75 13.73 12.97
C LEU A 504 18.10 12.36 12.75
N GLY A 505 18.36 11.71 11.61
CA GLY A 505 17.91 10.35 11.37
C GLY A 505 18.40 9.37 12.44
N VAL A 506 19.64 9.51 12.91
CA VAL A 506 20.16 8.68 14.02
C VAL A 506 19.40 8.94 15.32
N LEU A 507 19.03 10.20 15.56
CA LEU A 507 18.24 10.60 16.72
C LEU A 507 16.76 10.19 16.60
N CYS A 508 16.30 9.78 15.42
CA CYS A 508 15.02 9.11 15.25
C CYS A 508 15.16 7.60 15.53
N ARG A 509 16.20 6.98 14.93
CA ARG A 509 16.49 5.55 15.01
C ARG A 509 18.00 5.31 14.91
N PRO A 510 18.63 4.72 15.95
CA PRO A 510 20.09 4.48 15.97
C PRO A 510 20.59 3.64 14.77
N THR A 511 19.79 2.71 14.27
CA THR A 511 20.13 1.86 13.11
C THR A 511 20.45 2.66 11.84
N LEU A 512 19.91 3.88 11.71
CA LEU A 512 20.15 4.77 10.57
C LEU A 512 21.57 5.39 10.55
N ALA A 513 22.36 5.19 11.62
CA ALA A 513 23.78 5.60 11.67
C ALA A 513 24.60 5.00 10.52
N VAL A 514 24.20 3.85 9.97
CA VAL A 514 24.86 3.23 8.82
C VAL A 514 24.88 4.15 7.60
N TYR A 515 23.87 5.00 7.41
CA TYR A 515 23.82 5.98 6.32
C TYR A 515 24.73 7.18 6.57
N CYS A 516 24.96 7.57 7.82
CA CYS A 516 25.96 8.55 8.16
C CYS A 516 27.36 8.05 7.78
N VAL A 517 27.68 6.79 8.16
CA VAL A 517 28.95 6.14 7.77
C VAL A 517 29.09 6.02 6.25
N ALA A 518 28.07 5.55 5.56
CA ALA A 518 28.07 5.45 4.10
C ALA A 518 28.24 6.81 3.41
N SER A 519 27.76 7.90 4.02
CA SER A 519 27.89 9.27 3.49
C SER A 519 29.35 9.76 3.46
N LEU A 520 30.25 9.20 4.28
CA LEU A 520 31.66 9.53 4.29
C LEU A 520 32.32 9.26 2.92
N ILE A 521 31.84 8.27 2.17
CA ILE A 521 32.34 7.99 0.82
C ILE A 521 32.04 9.19 -0.12
N PHE A 522 30.86 9.83 0.04
CA PHE A 522 30.49 11.02 -0.73
C PHE A 522 31.29 12.24 -0.30
N ILE A 523 31.55 12.38 0.99
CA ILE A 523 32.41 13.45 1.53
C ILE A 523 33.83 13.28 0.96
N TYR A 524 34.36 12.06 0.94
CA TYR A 524 35.65 11.77 0.30
C TYR A 524 35.64 12.10 -1.20
N ALA A 525 34.57 11.77 -1.91
CA ALA A 525 34.43 12.13 -3.33
C ALA A 525 34.46 13.65 -3.55
N GLY A 526 33.75 14.39 -2.72
CA GLY A 526 33.77 15.87 -2.74
C GLY A 526 35.12 16.46 -2.40
N PHE A 527 35.87 15.88 -1.45
CA PHE A 527 37.22 16.24 -1.12
C PHE A 527 38.16 16.03 -2.32
N ARG A 528 38.14 14.86 -2.96
CA ARG A 528 38.92 14.59 -4.19
C ARG A 528 38.63 15.62 -5.28
N LYS A 529 37.35 15.93 -5.49
CA LYS A 529 36.92 16.96 -6.46
C LYS A 529 37.45 18.34 -6.10
N LYS A 530 37.38 18.72 -4.82
CA LYS A 530 37.87 20.00 -4.33
C LYS A 530 39.40 20.10 -4.43
N ARG A 531 40.09 18.97 -4.22
CA ARG A 531 41.56 18.88 -4.39
C ARG A 531 41.96 19.12 -5.83
N SER A 532 41.22 18.62 -6.82
CA SER A 532 41.51 18.88 -8.24
C SER A 532 41.35 20.35 -8.65
N CYS A 533 40.60 21.14 -7.88
CA CYS A 533 40.41 22.58 -8.10
C CYS A 533 41.34 23.45 -7.24
N TYR A 534 42.27 22.87 -6.47
CA TYR A 534 43.17 23.59 -5.60
C TYR A 534 44.35 24.17 -6.42
N THR A 535 44.59 25.45 -6.27
CA THR A 535 45.76 26.16 -6.82
C THR A 535 46.69 26.56 -5.69
N LYS A 536 48.01 26.43 -5.88
CA LYS A 536 49.02 26.77 -4.86
C LYS A 536 49.02 28.25 -4.43
N SER A 537 48.35 29.11 -5.17
CA SER A 537 48.17 30.53 -4.82
C SER A 537 47.14 30.77 -3.71
N LYS A 538 46.37 29.78 -3.33
CA LYS A 538 45.35 29.88 -2.27
C LYS A 538 45.83 29.24 -0.98
N SER A 539 45.54 29.88 0.18
CA SER A 539 45.75 29.25 1.48
C SER A 539 44.98 27.91 1.56
N MET A 540 45.69 26.86 1.93
CA MET A 540 45.12 25.50 2.09
C MET A 540 43.98 25.50 3.07
N ILE A 541 44.12 26.17 4.22
CA ILE A 541 43.06 26.26 5.26
C ILE A 541 41.83 26.96 4.67
N ARG A 542 41.96 28.12 4.04
CA ARG A 542 40.84 28.88 3.46
C ARG A 542 40.11 28.10 2.37
N HIS A 543 40.79 27.18 1.69
CA HIS A 543 40.21 26.36 0.64
C HIS A 543 39.40 25.15 1.20
N TYR A 544 39.93 24.43 2.20
CA TYR A 544 39.35 23.18 2.67
C TYR A 544 38.49 23.33 3.92
N LEU A 545 38.82 24.24 4.85
CA LEU A 545 38.09 24.38 6.13
C LEU A 545 36.60 24.57 5.98
N PRO A 546 36.04 25.45 5.13
CA PRO A 546 34.61 25.60 4.97
C PRO A 546 33.92 24.34 4.47
N TYR A 547 34.62 23.52 3.70
CA TYR A 547 34.10 22.25 3.22
C TYR A 547 33.98 21.24 4.36
N PHE A 548 35.06 21.04 5.13
CA PHE A 548 35.05 20.08 6.23
C PHE A 548 34.14 20.52 7.39
N LEU A 549 34.06 21.80 7.69
CA LEU A 549 33.12 22.32 8.66
C LEU A 549 31.66 21.98 8.23
N CYS A 550 31.29 22.26 6.98
CA CYS A 550 29.97 21.96 6.49
C CYS A 550 29.68 20.43 6.38
N ALA A 551 30.72 19.63 6.12
CA ALA A 551 30.56 18.19 5.95
C ALA A 551 30.53 17.41 7.27
N LEU A 552 31.27 17.82 8.29
CA LEU A 552 31.53 17.03 9.50
C LEU A 552 31.01 17.66 10.78
N LEU A 553 30.99 19.00 10.90
CA LEU A 553 30.55 19.66 12.12
C LEU A 553 29.13 19.31 12.57
N PRO A 554 28.12 19.20 11.65
CA PRO A 554 26.78 18.78 12.07
C PRO A 554 26.76 17.38 12.66
N PHE A 555 27.52 16.42 12.11
CA PHE A 555 27.66 15.08 12.68
C PHE A 555 28.28 15.13 14.09
N ALA A 556 29.32 15.96 14.28
CA ALA A 556 29.97 16.10 15.59
C ALA A 556 29.05 16.74 16.62
N VAL A 557 28.32 17.81 16.24
CA VAL A 557 27.43 18.53 17.17
C VAL A 557 26.21 17.69 17.54
N ILE A 558 25.48 17.16 16.54
CA ILE A 558 24.24 16.40 16.78
C ILE A 558 24.58 15.04 17.39
N GLY A 559 25.62 14.35 16.90
CA GLY A 559 26.08 13.11 17.50
C GLY A 559 26.61 13.29 18.93
N GLY A 560 27.33 14.39 19.18
CA GLY A 560 27.78 14.75 20.53
C GLY A 560 26.60 15.03 21.48
N ALA A 561 25.56 15.73 20.99
CA ALA A 561 24.33 15.94 21.78
C ALA A 561 23.65 14.61 22.14
N GLN A 562 23.59 13.64 21.19
CA GLN A 562 23.08 12.31 21.48
C GLN A 562 23.94 11.55 22.52
N MET A 563 25.24 11.65 22.41
CA MET A 563 26.16 11.02 23.37
C MET A 563 25.99 11.62 24.78
N ILE A 564 25.82 12.94 24.90
CA ILE A 564 25.52 13.61 26.16
C ILE A 564 24.16 13.13 26.72
N TYR A 565 23.15 13.03 25.88
CA TYR A 565 21.85 12.54 26.29
C TYR A 565 21.89 11.08 26.77
N ASN A 566 22.64 10.21 26.08
CA ASN A 566 22.84 8.83 26.50
C ASN A 566 23.55 8.76 27.85
N TYR A 567 24.62 9.55 28.02
CA TYR A 567 25.37 9.63 29.29
C TYR A 567 24.50 10.11 30.46
N ALA A 568 23.66 11.11 30.21
CA ALA A 568 22.74 11.64 31.23
C ALA A 568 21.66 10.63 31.68
N ARG A 569 21.32 9.67 30.80
CA ARG A 569 20.34 8.62 31.11
C ARG A 569 20.96 7.39 31.75
N PHE A 570 22.09 6.91 31.22
CA PHE A 570 22.63 5.58 31.53
C PHE A 570 24.11 5.59 31.93
N GLY A 571 24.73 6.76 32.15
CA GLY A 571 26.14 6.86 32.49
C GLY A 571 27.12 6.42 31.39
N SER A 572 26.63 6.09 30.19
CA SER A 572 27.46 5.66 29.07
C SER A 572 27.06 6.40 27.78
N VAL A 573 28.04 6.90 27.04
CA VAL A 573 27.81 7.67 25.79
C VAL A 573 27.29 6.80 24.62
N PHE A 574 27.54 5.49 24.66
CA PHE A 574 27.15 4.53 23.64
C PHE A 574 25.97 3.65 24.03
N ASP A 575 25.40 3.82 25.21
CA ASP A 575 24.23 3.09 25.63
C ASP A 575 22.95 3.78 25.17
N PHE A 576 22.16 3.09 24.35
CA PHE A 576 20.86 3.55 23.88
C PHE A 576 19.71 2.99 24.72
N GLY A 577 20.00 2.12 25.68
CA GLY A 577 19.07 1.66 26.70
C GLY A 577 18.20 0.46 26.30
N ILE A 578 18.37 -0.15 25.13
CA ILE A 578 17.51 -1.24 24.66
C ILE A 578 17.40 -2.38 25.67
N GLN A 579 18.47 -2.70 26.37
CA GLN A 579 18.53 -3.73 27.39
C GLN A 579 17.63 -3.45 28.60
N TYR A 580 17.23 -2.23 28.82
CA TYR A 580 16.37 -1.82 29.93
C TYR A 580 14.88 -1.76 29.55
N SER A 581 14.52 -2.25 28.37
CA SER A 581 13.17 -2.16 27.83
C SER A 581 12.23 -3.16 28.50
N LEU A 582 11.08 -2.67 28.95
CA LEU A 582 10.00 -3.48 29.53
C LEU A 582 9.06 -4.00 28.43
N THR A 583 9.59 -4.87 27.57
CA THR A 583 8.84 -5.52 26.50
C THR A 583 8.61 -7.01 26.80
N ILE A 584 8.18 -7.77 25.78
CA ILE A 584 8.10 -9.24 25.88
C ILE A 584 9.49 -9.87 26.01
N ASN A 585 10.50 -9.32 25.31
CA ASN A 585 11.85 -9.88 25.32
C ASN A 585 12.67 -9.30 26.48
N ASP A 586 13.34 -10.18 27.21
CA ASP A 586 14.36 -9.79 28.18
C ASP A 586 15.72 -9.61 27.45
N PHE A 587 16.07 -8.37 27.16
CA PHE A 587 17.33 -8.04 26.52
C PHE A 587 18.54 -8.09 27.46
N THR A 588 18.36 -8.23 28.77
CA THR A 588 19.46 -8.44 29.75
C THR A 588 19.97 -9.87 29.68
N ALA A 589 19.10 -10.83 29.33
CA ALA A 589 19.41 -12.22 29.12
C ALA A 589 19.81 -12.57 27.69
N ALA A 590 20.20 -11.58 26.91
CA ALA A 590 20.36 -11.62 25.45
C ALA A 590 20.92 -12.93 24.89
N GLN A 591 20.06 -13.69 24.24
CA GLN A 591 20.43 -14.86 23.45
C GLN A 591 20.35 -14.49 21.97
N TYR A 592 21.48 -14.45 21.28
CA TYR A 592 21.52 -14.15 19.85
C TYR A 592 21.15 -15.39 19.05
N HIS A 593 19.94 -15.39 18.49
CA HIS A 593 19.48 -16.45 17.58
C HIS A 593 19.75 -16.05 16.14
N THR A 594 20.95 -16.32 15.67
CA THR A 594 21.43 -15.92 14.31
C THR A 594 20.56 -16.41 13.16
N HIS A 595 19.83 -17.51 13.34
CA HIS A 595 18.90 -18.03 12.34
C HIS A 595 17.69 -17.12 12.08
N PHE A 596 17.26 -16.33 13.06
CA PHE A 596 16.20 -15.33 12.86
C PHE A 596 16.59 -14.23 11.85
N VAL A 597 17.87 -13.91 11.78
CA VAL A 597 18.41 -13.00 10.78
C VAL A 597 18.12 -13.51 9.37
N LEU A 598 18.30 -14.81 9.11
CA LEU A 598 18.02 -15.42 7.81
C LEU A 598 16.52 -15.40 7.49
N ILE A 599 15.66 -15.64 8.47
CA ILE A 599 14.20 -15.50 8.33
C ILE A 599 13.84 -14.05 7.99
N GLY A 600 14.44 -13.08 8.66
CA GLY A 600 14.27 -11.66 8.36
C GLY A 600 14.64 -11.34 6.91
N PHE A 601 15.83 -11.75 6.46
CA PHE A 601 16.26 -11.57 5.07
C PHE A 601 15.29 -12.21 4.07
N PHE A 602 14.84 -13.44 4.36
CA PHE A 602 13.86 -14.12 3.50
C PHE A 602 12.57 -13.33 3.41
N ASN A 603 11.97 -12.96 4.54
CA ASN A 603 10.69 -12.24 4.58
C ASN A 603 10.77 -10.87 3.90
N TYR A 604 11.82 -10.09 4.13
CA TYR A 604 11.97 -8.76 3.53
C TYR A 604 12.31 -8.80 2.04
N LEU A 605 13.09 -9.79 1.58
CA LEU A 605 13.62 -9.79 0.23
C LEU A 605 13.00 -10.82 -0.71
N LEU A 606 12.65 -12.01 -0.22
CA LEU A 606 12.37 -13.19 -1.04
C LEU A 606 10.97 -13.78 -0.86
N ALA A 607 10.26 -13.50 0.25
CA ALA A 607 8.97 -14.11 0.56
C ALA A 607 8.00 -14.04 -0.63
N VAL A 608 7.47 -15.19 -1.02
CA VAL A 608 6.60 -15.33 -2.18
C VAL A 608 5.15 -15.10 -1.75
N PRO A 609 4.37 -14.25 -2.45
CA PRO A 609 2.95 -14.13 -2.17
C PRO A 609 2.21 -15.43 -2.52
N SER A 610 1.31 -15.88 -1.65
CA SER A 610 0.40 -17.00 -1.90
C SER A 610 -0.88 -16.47 -2.53
N PHE A 611 -1.40 -17.13 -3.58
CA PHE A 611 -2.64 -16.73 -4.21
C PHE A 611 -3.84 -17.31 -3.46
N ILE A 612 -4.82 -16.47 -3.18
CA ILE A 612 -6.08 -16.84 -2.51
C ILE A 612 -7.27 -16.35 -3.35
N PRO A 613 -8.46 -16.98 -3.23
CA PRO A 613 -9.62 -16.60 -4.03
C PRO A 613 -10.38 -15.38 -3.50
N VAL A 614 -9.89 -14.70 -2.48
CA VAL A 614 -10.50 -13.51 -1.88
C VAL A 614 -9.66 -12.29 -2.24
N PHE A 615 -10.29 -11.14 -2.46
CA PHE A 615 -9.56 -9.90 -2.69
C PHE A 615 -8.64 -9.56 -1.49
N PRO A 616 -7.39 -9.20 -1.67
CA PRO A 616 -6.70 -8.75 -2.91
C PRO A 616 -6.04 -9.88 -3.73
N PHE A 617 -6.50 -11.11 -3.65
CA PHE A 617 -6.11 -12.31 -4.40
C PHE A 617 -4.75 -12.87 -4.02
N PHE A 618 -4.15 -12.37 -3.00
CA PHE A 618 -2.97 -12.96 -2.39
C PHE A 618 -2.98 -12.77 -0.88
N ASP A 619 -2.49 -13.75 -0.21
CA ASP A 619 -2.02 -13.64 1.15
C ASP A 619 -0.52 -13.90 1.15
N SER A 620 0.15 -13.52 2.19
CA SER A 620 1.55 -13.82 2.33
C SER A 620 1.75 -14.56 3.63
N SER A 621 2.17 -15.78 3.52
CA SER A 621 2.72 -16.49 4.65
C SER A 621 4.10 -15.90 4.97
N SER A 622 4.19 -15.06 5.99
CA SER A 622 5.47 -14.88 6.66
C SER A 622 5.97 -16.23 7.17
N VAL A 623 7.24 -16.53 6.97
CA VAL A 623 7.85 -17.64 7.69
C VAL A 623 7.89 -17.21 9.15
N GLU A 624 6.92 -17.68 9.90
CA GLU A 624 6.89 -17.61 11.34
C GLU A 624 7.72 -18.77 11.90
N THR A 625 7.77 -18.92 13.17
CA THR A 625 8.57 -19.91 13.87
C THR A 625 8.42 -21.34 13.35
N PHE A 626 9.42 -21.81 12.61
CA PHE A 626 9.57 -23.24 12.28
C PHE A 626 10.25 -24.05 13.40
N PHE A 627 10.59 -23.42 14.53
CA PHE A 627 11.39 -24.05 15.56
C PHE A 627 10.51 -24.53 16.71
N PRO A 628 10.39 -25.86 16.92
CA PRO A 628 9.60 -26.44 18.00
C PRO A 628 10.14 -26.15 19.41
N GLN A 629 11.18 -25.34 19.54
CA GLN A 629 11.94 -25.10 20.77
C GLN A 629 11.62 -23.77 21.48
N GLY A 630 10.45 -23.16 21.22
CA GLY A 630 10.01 -21.97 21.97
C GLY A 630 10.57 -20.64 21.51
N TYR A 631 11.40 -20.59 20.47
CA TYR A 631 11.79 -19.32 19.85
C TYR A 631 10.67 -18.77 19.01
N TYR A 632 10.38 -17.49 19.11
CA TYR A 632 9.40 -16.89 18.26
C TYR A 632 9.95 -15.70 17.47
N PHE A 633 9.62 -15.72 16.20
CA PHE A 633 9.83 -14.63 15.28
C PHE A 633 8.46 -14.09 14.91
N VAL A 634 8.11 -12.92 15.43
CA VAL A 634 6.79 -12.34 15.23
C VAL A 634 6.71 -11.69 13.85
N ALA A 635 5.67 -12.05 13.09
CA ALA A 635 5.32 -11.33 11.89
C ALA A 635 4.06 -10.50 12.14
N THR A 636 4.20 -9.19 12.14
CA THR A 636 3.07 -8.26 12.38
C THR A 636 2.26 -7.98 11.13
N ALA A 637 2.69 -8.44 9.97
CA ALA A 637 1.98 -8.27 8.70
C ALA A 637 2.39 -9.34 7.70
N SER A 638 1.56 -9.50 6.68
CA SER A 638 1.85 -10.38 5.56
C SER A 638 3.15 -10.02 4.84
N ALA A 639 4.10 -10.95 4.74
CA ALA A 639 5.39 -10.72 4.10
C ALA A 639 5.30 -10.89 2.58
N VAL A 640 5.69 -9.88 1.83
CA VAL A 640 5.96 -9.97 0.39
C VAL A 640 7.36 -9.45 0.13
N GLY A 641 8.24 -10.31 -0.34
CA GLY A 641 9.64 -9.98 -0.60
C GLY A 641 9.80 -8.89 -1.65
N LEU A 642 10.79 -8.02 -1.43
CA LEU A 642 11.05 -6.86 -2.29
C LEU A 642 11.28 -7.23 -3.77
N ILE A 643 11.84 -8.41 -4.03
CA ILE A 643 12.09 -8.92 -5.39
C ILE A 643 10.79 -9.10 -6.19
N TRP A 644 9.70 -9.47 -5.53
CA TRP A 644 8.39 -9.63 -6.15
C TRP A 644 7.66 -8.30 -6.30
N LYS A 645 7.79 -7.40 -5.32
CA LYS A 645 7.23 -6.05 -5.39
C LYS A 645 7.87 -5.20 -6.49
N ALA A 646 9.18 -5.36 -6.70
CA ALA A 646 9.92 -4.53 -7.65
C ALA A 646 10.92 -5.38 -8.44
N LEU A 647 10.49 -5.92 -9.59
CA LEU A 647 11.32 -6.74 -10.47
C LEU A 647 12.66 -6.10 -10.86
N PRO A 648 12.82 -4.75 -10.93
CA PRO A 648 14.14 -4.13 -11.14
C PRO A 648 15.20 -4.57 -10.13
N VAL A 649 14.84 -5.05 -8.94
CA VAL A 649 15.79 -5.60 -7.96
C VAL A 649 16.60 -6.75 -8.55
N LEU A 650 16.05 -7.53 -9.47
CA LEU A 650 16.77 -8.56 -10.23
C LEU A 650 17.96 -8.02 -11.04
N SER A 651 18.00 -6.71 -11.33
CA SER A 651 19.12 -6.11 -12.06
C SER A 651 20.46 -6.19 -11.32
N TYR A 652 20.46 -6.42 -10.01
CA TYR A 652 21.70 -6.67 -9.27
C TYR A 652 22.49 -7.85 -9.82
N GLY A 653 21.84 -8.87 -10.39
CA GLY A 653 22.49 -9.97 -11.10
C GLY A 653 23.33 -9.53 -12.31
N TYR A 654 23.05 -8.34 -12.86
CA TYR A 654 23.81 -7.74 -13.95
C TYR A 654 24.81 -6.67 -13.47
N GLY A 655 25.02 -6.49 -12.18
CA GLY A 655 25.86 -5.43 -11.60
C GLY A 655 27.29 -5.43 -12.14
N ILE A 656 27.92 -6.62 -12.30
CA ILE A 656 29.26 -6.75 -12.86
C ILE A 656 29.31 -6.28 -14.33
N ARG A 657 28.30 -6.62 -15.14
CA ARG A 657 28.19 -6.15 -16.52
C ARG A 657 27.98 -4.64 -16.58
N ALA A 658 27.07 -4.09 -15.78
CA ALA A 658 26.83 -2.65 -15.68
C ALA A 658 28.12 -1.91 -15.32
N TYR A 659 28.88 -2.42 -14.34
CA TYR A 659 30.19 -1.87 -13.98
C TYR A 659 31.19 -1.85 -15.14
N ARG A 660 31.27 -2.93 -15.93
CA ARG A 660 32.15 -2.99 -17.12
C ARG A 660 31.76 -1.98 -18.19
N TYR A 661 30.45 -1.78 -18.40
CA TYR A 661 29.93 -0.85 -19.40
C TYR A 661 30.00 0.63 -19.01
N THR A 662 30.28 0.93 -17.75
CA THR A 662 30.41 2.31 -17.29
C THR A 662 31.78 2.86 -17.66
N GLU A 663 31.80 3.84 -18.54
CA GLU A 663 33.06 4.49 -19.03
C GLU A 663 33.56 5.62 -18.13
N ASN A 664 32.85 5.93 -17.05
CA ASN A 664 33.19 7.01 -16.16
C ASN A 664 34.54 6.78 -15.45
N LYS A 665 35.40 7.79 -15.43
CA LYS A 665 36.73 7.74 -14.73
C LYS A 665 36.58 7.41 -13.23
N ASN A 666 35.44 7.69 -12.63
CA ASN A 666 35.14 7.45 -11.22
C ASN A 666 34.27 6.19 -10.98
N LYS A 667 34.17 5.25 -11.95
CA LYS A 667 33.30 4.08 -11.88
C LYS A 667 33.47 3.23 -10.61
N ARG A 668 34.71 3.07 -10.13
CA ARG A 668 35.00 2.35 -8.88
C ARG A 668 34.34 3.03 -7.67
N LEU A 669 34.42 4.35 -7.62
CA LEU A 669 33.85 5.15 -6.53
C LEU A 669 32.31 5.09 -6.55
N TYR A 670 31.69 5.19 -7.74
CA TYR A 670 30.24 5.05 -7.87
C TYR A 670 29.74 3.63 -7.53
N ALA A 671 30.50 2.60 -7.93
CA ALA A 671 30.18 1.22 -7.53
C ALA A 671 30.26 1.04 -6.00
N LEU A 672 31.27 1.63 -5.36
CA LEU A 672 31.40 1.62 -3.90
C LEU A 672 30.24 2.36 -3.22
N MET A 673 29.78 3.49 -3.76
CA MET A 673 28.61 4.23 -3.24
C MET A 673 27.33 3.39 -3.34
N ILE A 674 27.09 2.76 -4.50
CA ILE A 674 25.92 1.86 -4.69
C ILE A 674 26.03 0.70 -3.73
N PHE A 675 27.19 0.06 -3.61
CA PHE A 675 27.38 -1.04 -2.67
C PHE A 675 27.11 -0.63 -1.21
N ALA A 676 27.73 0.47 -0.76
CA ALA A 676 27.63 0.92 0.63
C ALA A 676 26.18 1.35 1.00
N VAL A 677 25.51 2.13 0.14
CA VAL A 677 24.20 2.72 0.45
C VAL A 677 23.05 1.77 0.09
N CYS A 678 23.17 1.02 -1.01
CA CYS A 678 22.05 0.26 -1.57
C CYS A 678 22.14 -1.25 -1.29
N ILE A 679 23.24 -1.75 -0.75
CA ILE A 679 23.41 -3.14 -0.38
C ILE A 679 23.86 -3.27 1.09
N ALA A 680 25.05 -2.77 1.43
CA ALA A 680 25.63 -3.00 2.75
C ALA A 680 24.81 -2.35 3.87
N ALA A 681 24.42 -1.08 3.74
CA ALA A 681 23.61 -0.41 4.76
C ALA A 681 22.23 -1.07 4.94
N PRO A 682 21.44 -1.37 3.88
CA PRO A 682 20.20 -2.15 4.00
C PRO A 682 20.39 -3.50 4.69
N PHE A 683 21.43 -4.24 4.33
CA PHE A 683 21.69 -5.56 4.93
C PHE A 683 22.06 -5.46 6.41
N ILE A 684 22.85 -4.45 6.80
CA ILE A 684 23.14 -4.19 8.22
C ILE A 684 21.86 -3.83 8.99
N ILE A 685 20.96 -3.03 8.40
CA ILE A 685 19.70 -2.68 9.03
C ILE A 685 18.83 -3.94 9.21
N ILE A 686 18.63 -4.73 8.17
CA ILE A 686 17.86 -5.98 8.26
C ILE A 686 18.46 -6.91 9.31
N PHE A 687 19.80 -7.01 9.36
CA PHE A 687 20.49 -7.76 10.39
C PHE A 687 20.18 -7.22 11.80
N SER A 688 20.18 -5.90 12.00
CA SER A 688 20.03 -5.27 13.31
C SER A 688 18.61 -5.30 13.88
N ILE A 689 17.59 -5.56 13.05
CA ILE A 689 16.18 -5.59 13.47
C ILE A 689 15.61 -7.00 13.66
N TRP A 690 16.45 -8.04 13.70
CA TRP A 690 16.00 -9.43 13.80
C TRP A 690 15.11 -9.70 15.03
N GLU A 691 15.39 -9.04 16.16
CA GLU A 691 14.63 -9.17 17.40
C GLU A 691 13.22 -8.64 17.31
N SER A 692 12.99 -7.62 16.47
CA SER A 692 11.66 -7.05 16.25
C SER A 692 10.78 -7.90 15.31
N GLY A 693 11.29 -9.03 14.82
CA GLY A 693 10.61 -9.89 13.87
C GLY A 693 10.43 -9.25 12.49
N TYR A 694 9.37 -9.65 11.78
CA TYR A 694 8.99 -9.04 10.50
C TYR A 694 7.89 -7.98 10.71
N GLY A 695 8.15 -6.78 10.25
CA GLY A 695 7.16 -5.71 10.19
C GLY A 695 7.34 -4.88 8.93
N THR A 696 6.32 -4.76 8.10
CA THR A 696 6.40 -4.02 6.82
C THR A 696 6.79 -2.56 7.03
N ARG A 697 6.48 -1.98 8.20
CA ARG A 697 6.91 -0.62 8.60
C ARG A 697 8.42 -0.42 8.58
N TYR A 698 9.22 -1.46 8.84
CA TYR A 698 10.69 -1.36 8.84
C TYR A 698 11.28 -1.22 7.42
N CYS A 699 10.52 -1.55 6.37
CA CYS A 699 10.96 -1.36 4.99
C CYS A 699 11.28 0.10 4.65
N VAL A 700 10.77 1.09 5.41
CA VAL A 700 11.08 2.51 5.20
C VAL A 700 12.57 2.81 5.33
N ASP A 701 13.30 2.01 6.10
CA ASP A 701 14.71 2.24 6.41
C ASP A 701 15.65 1.75 5.29
N PHE A 702 15.21 0.82 4.41
CA PHE A 702 16.13 0.15 3.47
C PHE A 702 15.55 -0.17 2.07
N ALA A 703 14.24 -0.34 1.91
CA ALA A 703 13.68 -0.89 0.67
C ALA A 703 13.88 0.04 -0.54
N TRP A 704 13.68 1.34 -0.37
CA TRP A 704 13.86 2.31 -1.44
C TRP A 704 15.33 2.51 -1.80
N GLN A 705 16.27 2.32 -0.87
CA GLN A 705 17.71 2.37 -1.16
C GLN A 705 18.12 1.17 -2.01
N ILE A 706 17.64 -0.04 -1.67
CA ILE A 706 17.86 -1.23 -2.52
C ILE A 706 17.32 -0.97 -3.93
N LEU A 707 16.12 -0.43 -4.05
CA LEU A 707 15.51 -0.18 -5.37
C LEU A 707 16.25 0.91 -6.16
N ILE A 708 16.78 1.96 -5.52
CA ILE A 708 17.61 2.99 -6.21
C ILE A 708 18.85 2.38 -6.84
N GLY A 709 19.56 1.51 -6.11
CA GLY A 709 20.73 0.81 -6.66
C GLY A 709 20.35 -0.10 -7.83
N ALA A 710 19.26 -0.82 -7.70
CA ALA A 710 18.71 -1.67 -8.76
C ALA A 710 18.34 -0.87 -10.02
N LEU A 711 17.66 0.27 -9.85
CA LEU A 711 17.29 1.17 -10.95
C LEU A 711 18.54 1.77 -11.62
N ALA A 712 19.58 2.14 -10.85
CA ALA A 712 20.83 2.63 -11.43
C ALA A 712 21.46 1.59 -12.37
N ILE A 713 21.53 0.32 -11.94
CA ILE A 713 22.04 -0.79 -12.75
C ILE A 713 21.16 -1.02 -13.98
N ALA A 714 19.84 -1.08 -13.78
CA ALA A 714 18.87 -1.27 -14.86
C ALA A 714 18.97 -0.17 -15.93
N PHE A 715 19.13 1.08 -15.52
CA PHE A 715 19.26 2.22 -16.46
C PHE A 715 20.59 2.21 -17.22
N ILE A 716 21.70 1.85 -16.59
CA ILE A 716 22.99 1.64 -17.29
C ILE A 716 22.83 0.58 -18.37
N MET A 717 22.21 -0.54 -18.03
CA MET A 717 21.97 -1.63 -18.99
C MET A 717 21.00 -1.21 -20.09
N TYR A 718 19.93 -0.48 -19.77
CA TYR A 718 18.95 0.02 -20.73
C TYR A 718 19.62 0.94 -21.78
N GLU A 719 20.52 1.84 -21.37
CA GLU A 719 21.21 2.74 -22.32
C GLU A 719 22.03 1.97 -23.36
N ARG A 720 22.54 0.80 -23.03
CA ARG A 720 23.37 -0.06 -23.90
C ARG A 720 22.62 -1.09 -24.73
N CYS A 721 21.35 -1.31 -24.42
CA CYS A 721 20.53 -2.30 -25.14
C CYS A 721 20.14 -1.87 -26.55
N SER A 722 19.85 -2.87 -27.42
CA SER A 722 19.25 -2.65 -28.73
C SER A 722 17.86 -2.02 -28.60
N GLN A 723 17.36 -1.37 -29.66
CA GLN A 723 16.04 -0.72 -29.67
C GLN A 723 14.89 -1.71 -29.38
N THR A 724 15.01 -2.95 -29.87
CA THR A 724 14.05 -4.00 -29.62
C THR A 724 14.02 -4.37 -28.13
N LEU A 725 15.19 -4.59 -27.51
CA LEU A 725 15.28 -4.93 -26.09
C LEU A 725 14.81 -3.74 -25.20
N LYS A 726 15.10 -2.49 -25.60
CA LYS A 726 14.57 -1.30 -24.93
C LYS A 726 13.05 -1.28 -24.85
N LYS A 727 12.35 -1.71 -25.93
CA LYS A 727 10.89 -1.81 -25.92
C LYS A 727 10.39 -2.87 -24.93
N HIS A 728 11.04 -4.03 -24.89
CA HIS A 728 10.69 -5.10 -23.93
C HIS A 728 10.98 -4.69 -22.48
N LEU A 729 12.15 -4.08 -22.21
CA LEU A 729 12.48 -3.57 -20.88
C LEU A 729 11.51 -2.48 -20.41
N ASN A 730 11.06 -1.60 -21.33
CA ASN A 730 10.04 -0.61 -20.96
C ASN A 730 8.70 -1.27 -20.58
N ARG A 731 8.28 -2.30 -21.29
CA ARG A 731 7.06 -3.06 -20.96
C ARG A 731 7.22 -3.79 -19.62
N LEU A 732 8.36 -4.44 -19.41
CA LEU A 732 8.66 -5.12 -18.15
C LEU A 732 8.66 -4.17 -16.96
N MET A 733 9.22 -2.97 -17.12
CA MET A 733 9.24 -1.94 -16.08
C MET A 733 7.83 -1.47 -15.71
N LEU A 734 6.97 -1.26 -16.71
CA LEU A 734 5.57 -0.88 -16.49
C LEU A 734 4.76 -2.03 -15.87
N LEU A 735 5.01 -3.26 -16.29
CA LEU A 735 4.42 -4.45 -15.65
C LEU A 735 4.85 -4.54 -14.19
N SER A 736 6.14 -4.35 -13.92
CA SER A 736 6.66 -4.31 -12.55
C SER A 736 6.00 -3.21 -11.70
N ALA A 737 5.75 -2.03 -12.27
CA ALA A 737 5.04 -0.96 -11.58
C ALA A 737 3.58 -1.35 -11.25
N GLY A 738 2.91 -2.06 -12.17
CA GLY A 738 1.57 -2.61 -11.93
C GLY A 738 1.57 -3.67 -10.81
N ILE A 739 2.50 -4.63 -10.86
CA ILE A 739 2.68 -5.65 -9.83
C ILE A 739 2.98 -4.98 -8.47
N CYS A 740 3.88 -3.99 -8.46
CA CYS A 740 4.21 -3.24 -7.26
C CYS A 740 2.98 -2.57 -6.62
N LEU A 741 2.11 -1.97 -7.46
CA LEU A 741 0.86 -1.37 -7.01
C LEU A 741 -0.06 -2.43 -6.37
N VAL A 742 -0.31 -3.53 -7.08
CA VAL A 742 -1.21 -4.59 -6.60
C VAL A 742 -0.71 -5.17 -5.29
N LEU A 743 0.57 -5.55 -5.21
CA LEU A 743 1.13 -6.17 -4.02
C LEU A 743 1.22 -5.19 -2.83
N SER A 744 1.63 -3.93 -3.07
CA SER A 744 1.71 -2.94 -1.98
C SER A 744 0.33 -2.52 -1.49
N PHE A 745 -0.62 -2.29 -2.41
CA PHE A 745 -2.00 -1.99 -2.07
C PHE A 745 -2.66 -3.15 -1.33
N GLY A 746 -2.50 -4.37 -1.83
CA GLY A 746 -3.10 -5.55 -1.23
C GLY A 746 -2.60 -5.84 0.18
N GLN A 747 -1.30 -5.62 0.47
CA GLN A 747 -0.79 -5.73 1.83
C GLN A 747 -1.45 -4.72 2.78
N VAL A 748 -1.59 -3.46 2.35
CA VAL A 748 -2.28 -2.42 3.15
C VAL A 748 -3.75 -2.77 3.32
N TYR A 749 -4.39 -3.26 2.27
CA TYR A 749 -5.79 -3.70 2.32
C TYR A 749 -6.00 -4.83 3.34
N ASN A 750 -5.18 -5.89 3.29
CA ASN A 750 -5.25 -7.01 4.24
C ASN A 750 -5.06 -6.54 5.69
N TRP A 751 -4.11 -5.63 5.91
CA TRP A 751 -3.89 -5.04 7.23
C TRP A 751 -5.11 -4.26 7.74
N ILE A 752 -5.66 -3.39 6.89
CA ILE A 752 -6.81 -2.56 7.24
C ILE A 752 -8.06 -3.41 7.46
N SER A 753 -8.33 -4.39 6.61
CA SER A 753 -9.51 -5.25 6.72
C SER A 753 -9.49 -6.13 7.97
N GLY A 754 -8.31 -6.56 8.44
CA GLY A 754 -8.13 -7.31 9.69
C GLY A 754 -8.08 -6.46 10.96
N GLY A 755 -7.95 -5.14 10.85
CA GLY A 755 -7.74 -4.25 11.99
C GLY A 755 -9.01 -3.85 12.77
N GLY A 756 -8.81 -3.18 13.93
CA GLY A 756 -9.87 -2.73 14.85
C GLY A 756 -10.66 -1.49 14.40
N MET A 757 -11.10 -1.42 13.15
CA MET A 757 -11.90 -0.30 12.65
C MET A 757 -13.38 -0.40 13.03
N SER A 758 -14.12 0.72 12.91
CA SER A 758 -15.57 0.71 13.05
C SER A 758 -16.24 -0.18 11.98
N LEU A 759 -17.40 -0.74 12.32
CA LEU A 759 -18.18 -1.60 11.43
C LEU A 759 -18.48 -0.96 10.08
N GLN A 760 -18.75 0.35 10.07
CA GLN A 760 -19.05 1.09 8.84
C GLN A 760 -17.88 1.12 7.88
N TRP A 761 -16.65 1.37 8.37
CA TRP A 761 -15.44 1.37 7.56
C TRP A 761 -15.06 -0.03 7.10
N LYS A 762 -15.21 -1.04 7.96
CA LYS A 762 -15.02 -2.44 7.58
C LYS A 762 -15.97 -2.84 6.45
N ALA A 763 -17.26 -2.51 6.57
CA ALA A 763 -18.25 -2.78 5.53
C ALA A 763 -17.88 -2.12 4.19
N MET A 764 -17.42 -0.87 4.21
CA MET A 764 -16.99 -0.14 3.01
C MET A 764 -15.78 -0.82 2.35
N ILE A 765 -14.78 -1.20 3.13
CA ILE A 765 -13.54 -1.82 2.64
C ILE A 765 -13.84 -3.22 2.09
N THR A 766 -14.62 -4.02 2.81
CA THR A 766 -15.04 -5.35 2.34
C THR A 766 -15.87 -5.24 1.07
N SER A 767 -16.82 -4.29 1.01
CA SER A 767 -17.61 -4.02 -0.20
C SER A 767 -16.73 -3.60 -1.39
N PHE A 768 -15.66 -2.85 -1.16
CA PHE A 768 -14.71 -2.51 -2.20
C PHE A 768 -13.98 -3.76 -2.74
N GLY A 769 -13.53 -4.64 -1.87
CA GLY A 769 -12.91 -5.92 -2.28
C GLY A 769 -13.86 -6.77 -3.13
N ARG A 770 -15.11 -6.89 -2.69
CA ARG A 770 -16.16 -7.66 -3.39
C ARG A 770 -16.42 -7.17 -4.83
N LEU A 771 -16.14 -5.92 -5.17
CA LEU A 771 -16.25 -5.42 -6.54
C LEU A 771 -15.37 -6.19 -7.54
N PHE A 772 -14.26 -6.75 -7.09
CA PHE A 772 -13.28 -7.43 -7.94
C PHE A 772 -13.39 -8.96 -7.90
N GLU A 773 -14.16 -9.51 -6.99
CA GLU A 773 -14.37 -10.97 -6.85
C GLU A 773 -15.45 -11.44 -7.82
N PHE A 774 -15.09 -11.63 -9.10
CA PHE A 774 -16.05 -11.95 -10.17
C PHE A 774 -16.61 -13.37 -10.14
N TRP A 775 -16.03 -14.25 -9.33
CA TRP A 775 -16.47 -15.62 -9.15
C TRP A 775 -17.33 -15.86 -7.89
N ARG A 776 -17.54 -14.84 -7.10
CA ARG A 776 -18.41 -14.87 -5.91
C ARG A 776 -19.75 -14.21 -6.13
#